data_76ce70e1d35ebcc01a36438290c4bb73
#
_entry.id   76ce70e1d35ebcc01a36438290c4bb73
#
_cell.length_a   1.000
_cell.length_b   1.000
_cell.length_c   1.000
_cell.angle_alpha   90.00
_cell.angle_beta   90.00
_cell.angle_gamma   90.00
#
_symmetry.space_group_name_H-M   'P 1'
#
loop_
_entity.id
_entity.type
_entity.pdbx_description
1 polymer ?
#
loop_
_entity_poly.entity_id
_entity_poly.type
_entity_poly.pdbx_seq_one_letter_code
_entity_poly.pdbx_strand_id
1 'polypeptide(L)'
;MNRYCKWAGILCLISASCSEDTSKSPTEPITQPDPPIVNTLTFSQDQYSFTSLGATETVKISATDQYGSYFPNPAISWTTSNAPSVEVNSRGMLTAISEGSATITATAGSTKKTAVVTVVQETNTIEFTKELIRFQNLQDTITIEVNIKDSRGNIIDTPDVTWSSADESIVRVDNQGLATSLTDGRTAVTVSSGAISAALSIIVSTGGGIVISSITPNVLIEGSRGTLEGEGLWDFGNNELTLGGSVVQITSATSTQVHFMLPLFDCLPPRRTQLTLKNSTDSVGIEVSVMPQNIQSLALGQNIISAEACIHLQPGSSNQKFLIGALSQSESAADLNEITLKIKPGVQLRTDFLVDQSFNPDNPSRYIPLPNFPVTPVMPPTIEGQSISIMNVTFENHIQEEHAIRANEKLLIEEIGIDKIRRELRPQFWNSAPQDILNQEVSLGDTVPFNMGLSCASGDTLQVLAQIAYIGDETVWYEDIGNPLPESFTASEYQNFDTQYTSKTLPVLKEYYGDYGDIDSNGKLSVLVTKEVNKRKRTLGFVWGGDLVPSNLCPGANQAEIFYGLAPDPEGTIENRVVPKSWLTDLYDPLIAHETTHVIQITGNFYQNSEYKSSWEMEGGATLAEQLVGYEIYGNGSGLDLGLSDFNTGFKWYRDWASDLTYYFGYSKSGKVPNAPEECSWMGKESQGNAGPCENLRAVYGVPSIFMRMVLDLYGPNYPGGEKALSRALVGSTDHSGLSNYSQITGIPKQELLATFAMTLWGDGQISNNLTSWNLRDVMGRWTSDRRLQPYISDIDDLTLPLNIRGGSSSYLEWSSAGLNLPSSIQIRNSGSGTMANMVLWIQRIE
;
A
#
# COMPACT_ATOMS: atom_id res chain seq x y z
N MET A 1 34.02 25.68 -17.63
CA MET A 1 34.83 26.55 -18.49
C MET A 1 33.96 27.09 -19.57
N ASN A 2 33.53 28.32 -19.40
CA ASN A 2 33.74 29.52 -20.23
C ASN A 2 33.28 29.38 -21.70
N ARG A 3 32.48 30.25 -22.32
CA ARG A 3 32.13 31.70 -22.15
C ARG A 3 30.99 31.98 -23.12
N TYR A 4 29.95 32.76 -22.75
CA TYR A 4 29.71 34.18 -23.12
C TYR A 4 29.83 34.56 -24.61
N CYS A 5 28.84 35.19 -25.23
CA CYS A 5 28.43 36.60 -25.22
C CYS A 5 27.21 36.78 -26.14
N LYS A 6 26.10 37.44 -25.76
CA LYS A 6 25.77 38.87 -25.80
C LYS A 6 25.93 39.53 -27.18
N TRP A 7 24.90 40.20 -27.75
CA TRP A 7 24.39 41.56 -27.59
C TRP A 7 23.26 41.80 -28.61
N ALA A 8 22.09 42.32 -28.27
CA ALA A 8 21.62 43.70 -28.16
C ALA A 8 21.50 44.43 -29.53
N GLY A 9 20.34 44.74 -29.97
CA GLY A 9 19.43 45.79 -29.65
C GLY A 9 19.57 46.98 -30.62
N ILE A 10 18.50 47.52 -31.12
CA ILE A 10 18.25 48.98 -31.18
C ILE A 10 16.88 49.20 -31.90
N LEU A 11 16.14 50.00 -31.22
CA LEU A 11 14.87 50.67 -31.56
C LEU A 11 15.16 51.86 -32.49
N CYS A 12 14.31 52.13 -33.48
CA CYS A 12 14.00 53.49 -33.85
C CYS A 12 12.65 53.61 -34.52
N LEU A 13 11.78 54.31 -33.87
CA LEU A 13 10.58 54.98 -34.42
C LEU A 13 11.01 56.06 -35.42
N ILE A 14 10.23 56.35 -36.44
CA ILE A 14 9.74 57.72 -36.79
C ILE A 14 8.56 57.62 -37.75
N SER A 15 7.66 58.51 -37.55
CA SER A 15 6.33 58.72 -38.03
C SER A 15 6.22 59.41 -39.39
N ALA A 16 5.04 59.18 -40.02
CA ALA A 16 4.20 60.11 -40.73
C ALA A 16 4.62 60.64 -42.11
N SER A 17 3.85 60.48 -43.14
CA SER A 17 2.70 61.31 -43.54
C SER A 17 2.16 60.96 -44.91
N CYS A 18 0.86 61.20 -45.12
CA CYS A 18 0.08 60.99 -46.29
C CYS A 18 0.53 61.81 -47.52
N SER A 19 0.40 61.24 -48.66
CA SER A 19 -0.27 61.96 -49.79
C SER A 19 -0.76 60.96 -50.84
N GLU A 20 -1.97 61.17 -51.24
CA GLU A 20 -2.64 60.51 -52.36
C GLU A 20 -1.94 60.80 -53.68
N ASP A 21 -1.81 59.79 -54.52
CA ASP A 21 -2.20 60.03 -55.89
C ASP A 21 -2.60 58.76 -56.66
N THR A 22 -3.55 58.91 -57.43
CA THR A 22 -4.32 57.96 -58.27
C THR A 22 -3.50 57.38 -59.40
N SER A 23 -3.53 56.07 -59.66
CA SER A 23 -4.07 55.55 -60.94
C SER A 23 -3.58 54.13 -61.27
N LYS A 24 -4.56 53.32 -61.64
CA LYS A 24 -4.53 52.14 -62.53
C LYS A 24 -3.90 50.83 -62.02
N SER A 25 -4.91 49.98 -61.90
CA SER A 25 -4.82 48.49 -62.03
C SER A 25 -3.95 48.02 -63.20
N PRO A 26 -3.31 46.84 -63.10
CA PRO A 26 -4.06 45.62 -63.31
C PRO A 26 -3.84 44.54 -62.22
N THR A 27 -4.92 43.84 -61.97
CA THR A 27 -5.03 42.63 -61.19
C THR A 27 -4.13 41.52 -61.71
N GLU A 28 -3.09 41.14 -60.91
CA GLU A 28 -2.58 39.79 -60.94
C GLU A 28 -3.32 38.95 -59.89
N PRO A 29 -3.70 37.73 -60.22
CA PRO A 29 -4.40 36.88 -59.28
C PRO A 29 -3.40 36.52 -58.14
N ILE A 30 -3.82 36.80 -56.91
CA ILE A 30 -3.14 36.25 -55.71
C ILE A 30 -3.33 34.74 -55.80
N THR A 31 -2.30 34.05 -56.21
CA THR A 31 -2.24 32.58 -56.05
C THR A 31 -2.21 32.28 -54.55
N GLN A 32 -3.33 31.74 -54.07
CA GLN A 32 -3.37 31.18 -52.74
C GLN A 32 -2.21 30.20 -52.63
N PRO A 33 -1.34 30.28 -51.58
CA PRO A 33 -0.28 29.32 -51.43
C PRO A 33 -0.87 27.91 -51.38
N ASP A 34 -0.25 27.00 -52.06
CA ASP A 34 -0.66 25.58 -52.06
C ASP A 34 -0.83 25.05 -50.63
N PRO A 35 -1.87 24.26 -50.42
CA PRO A 35 -2.06 23.68 -49.05
C PRO A 35 -0.80 22.96 -48.60
N PRO A 36 -0.45 23.05 -47.33
CA PRO A 36 0.74 22.41 -46.79
C PRO A 36 0.72 20.90 -47.03
N ILE A 37 1.78 20.38 -47.63
CA ILE A 37 2.03 18.94 -47.82
C ILE A 37 3.29 18.54 -47.12
N VAL A 38 3.39 17.30 -46.66
CA VAL A 38 4.60 16.78 -46.01
C VAL A 38 5.75 16.81 -47.01
N ASN A 39 6.81 17.55 -46.66
CA ASN A 39 8.04 17.66 -47.47
C ASN A 39 9.20 16.87 -46.86
N THR A 40 9.33 16.83 -45.54
CA THR A 40 10.35 15.99 -44.86
C THR A 40 9.73 15.15 -43.75
N LEU A 41 10.30 13.98 -43.57
CA LEU A 41 10.07 13.12 -42.42
C LEU A 41 11.41 12.88 -41.69
N THR A 42 11.41 13.02 -40.39
CA THR A 42 12.61 12.78 -39.56
C THR A 42 12.27 11.78 -38.45
N PHE A 43 13.09 10.76 -38.32
CA PHE A 43 13.04 9.82 -37.18
C PHE A 43 13.95 10.31 -36.06
N SER A 44 13.61 9.98 -34.81
CA SER A 44 14.48 10.23 -33.65
C SER A 44 15.79 9.44 -33.73
N GLN A 45 15.76 8.29 -34.39
CA GLN A 45 16.92 7.43 -34.65
C GLN A 45 16.69 6.64 -35.93
N ASP A 46 17.78 6.33 -36.65
CA ASP A 46 17.73 5.61 -37.93
C ASP A 46 18.10 4.13 -37.78
N GLN A 47 18.36 3.67 -36.55
CA GLN A 47 18.69 2.29 -36.22
C GLN A 47 17.97 1.88 -34.91
N TYR A 48 17.42 0.67 -34.91
CA TYR A 48 16.77 0.03 -33.77
C TYR A 48 17.36 -1.36 -33.59
N SER A 49 17.53 -1.79 -32.34
CA SER A 49 18.06 -3.11 -32.02
C SER A 49 17.21 -3.76 -30.95
N PHE A 50 16.80 -5.00 -31.20
CA PHE A 50 16.09 -5.82 -30.23
C PHE A 50 16.93 -7.05 -29.90
N THR A 51 17.05 -7.35 -28.60
CA THR A 51 17.78 -8.50 -28.08
C THR A 51 16.87 -9.64 -27.61
N SER A 52 15.55 -9.51 -27.83
CA SER A 52 14.56 -10.54 -27.50
C SER A 52 13.36 -10.50 -28.43
N LEU A 53 12.77 -11.67 -28.68
CA LEU A 53 11.53 -11.75 -29.46
C LEU A 53 10.36 -11.18 -28.67
N GLY A 54 9.38 -10.60 -29.39
CA GLY A 54 8.24 -9.91 -28.78
C GLY A 54 8.58 -8.56 -28.13
N ALA A 55 9.82 -8.08 -28.23
CA ALA A 55 10.18 -6.74 -27.82
C ALA A 55 9.55 -5.70 -28.75
N THR A 56 9.12 -4.58 -28.19
CA THR A 56 8.45 -3.52 -28.95
C THR A 56 9.09 -2.16 -28.69
N GLU A 57 9.13 -1.31 -29.72
CA GLU A 57 9.52 0.09 -29.60
C GLU A 57 8.74 0.90 -30.63
N THR A 58 8.36 2.14 -30.27
CA THR A 58 7.63 3.00 -31.19
C THR A 58 8.56 4.02 -31.85
N VAL A 59 8.59 4.03 -33.15
CA VAL A 59 9.36 5.02 -33.94
C VAL A 59 8.76 6.41 -33.73
N LYS A 60 9.56 7.30 -33.14
CA LYS A 60 9.19 8.70 -33.00
C LYS A 60 9.49 9.44 -34.31
N ILE A 61 8.47 10.06 -34.87
CA ILE A 61 8.58 10.73 -36.16
C ILE A 61 8.10 12.19 -36.06
N SER A 62 8.75 13.07 -36.76
CA SER A 62 8.34 14.45 -36.99
C SER A 62 8.30 14.74 -38.47
N ALA A 63 7.44 15.68 -38.88
CA ALA A 63 7.30 16.10 -40.27
C ALA A 63 7.37 17.61 -40.40
N THR A 64 7.90 18.08 -41.54
CA THR A 64 7.77 19.49 -41.95
C THR A 64 7.14 19.58 -43.32
N ASP A 65 6.47 20.70 -43.59
CA ASP A 65 5.85 20.99 -44.87
C ASP A 65 6.89 21.53 -45.88
N GLN A 66 6.43 21.86 -47.07
CA GLN A 66 7.24 22.43 -48.15
C GLN A 66 7.80 23.84 -47.83
N TYR A 67 7.29 24.45 -46.74
CA TYR A 67 7.76 25.76 -46.27
C TYR A 67 8.70 25.66 -45.06
N GLY A 68 9.01 24.43 -44.63
CA GLY A 68 9.88 24.15 -43.50
C GLY A 68 9.19 24.25 -42.14
N SER A 69 7.88 24.46 -42.09
CA SER A 69 7.10 24.54 -40.86
C SER A 69 6.71 23.15 -40.37
N TYR A 70 6.56 23.01 -39.04
CA TYR A 70 6.12 21.74 -38.45
C TYR A 70 4.74 21.35 -38.97
N PHE A 71 4.63 20.12 -39.48
CA PHE A 71 3.40 19.55 -40.00
C PHE A 71 2.76 18.64 -38.93
N PRO A 72 1.65 19.06 -38.28
CA PRO A 72 1.05 18.28 -37.22
C PRO A 72 0.28 17.08 -37.77
N ASN A 73 0.40 15.93 -37.09
CA ASN A 73 -0.37 14.70 -37.37
C ASN A 73 -0.37 14.28 -38.88
N PRO A 74 0.80 14.07 -39.50
CA PRO A 74 0.85 13.58 -40.87
C PRO A 74 0.22 12.17 -40.97
N ALA A 75 -0.57 11.93 -42.00
CA ALA A 75 -1.06 10.60 -42.31
C ALA A 75 0.10 9.73 -42.78
N ILE A 76 0.59 8.84 -41.90
CA ILE A 76 1.76 7.99 -42.16
C ILE A 76 1.30 6.55 -42.43
N SER A 77 1.76 6.00 -43.54
CA SER A 77 1.69 4.56 -43.79
C SER A 77 3.06 3.93 -43.51
N TRP A 78 3.04 2.78 -42.88
CA TRP A 78 4.24 2.07 -42.47
C TRP A 78 4.38 0.77 -43.26
N THR A 79 5.60 0.43 -43.63
CA THR A 79 5.92 -0.85 -44.26
C THR A 79 7.25 -1.36 -43.72
N THR A 80 7.39 -2.67 -43.73
CA THR A 80 8.64 -3.38 -43.40
C THR A 80 9.12 -4.17 -44.63
N SER A 81 10.44 -4.23 -44.83
CA SER A 81 11.04 -5.05 -45.91
C SER A 81 11.09 -6.55 -45.53
N ASN A 82 10.91 -6.89 -44.24
CA ASN A 82 10.96 -8.25 -43.73
C ASN A 82 9.94 -8.45 -42.61
N ALA A 83 8.68 -8.66 -42.96
CA ALA A 83 7.59 -8.86 -42.03
C ALA A 83 7.74 -10.12 -41.13
N PRO A 84 8.35 -11.24 -41.58
CA PRO A 84 8.68 -12.34 -40.72
C PRO A 84 9.61 -12.00 -39.55
N SER A 85 10.52 -11.05 -39.72
CA SER A 85 11.47 -10.69 -38.65
C SER A 85 11.03 -9.48 -37.84
N VAL A 86 10.42 -8.46 -38.46
CA VAL A 86 9.98 -7.24 -37.79
C VAL A 86 8.62 -6.82 -38.34
N GLU A 87 7.65 -6.73 -37.48
CA GLU A 87 6.35 -6.13 -37.79
C GLU A 87 6.33 -4.65 -37.40
N VAL A 88 5.66 -3.83 -38.20
CA VAL A 88 5.34 -2.44 -37.88
C VAL A 88 3.85 -2.18 -38.01
N ASN A 89 3.21 -1.66 -36.97
CA ASN A 89 1.78 -1.35 -37.02
C ASN A 89 1.52 0.07 -37.55
N SER A 90 0.23 0.40 -37.71
CA SER A 90 -0.20 1.71 -38.23
C SER A 90 0.20 2.91 -37.37
N ARG A 91 0.64 2.70 -36.11
CA ARG A 91 1.14 3.74 -35.21
C ARG A 91 2.68 3.85 -35.17
N GLY A 92 3.38 3.07 -36.01
CA GLY A 92 4.83 3.02 -36.03
C GLY A 92 5.46 2.23 -34.89
N MET A 93 4.70 1.40 -34.20
CA MET A 93 5.24 0.49 -33.19
C MET A 93 5.82 -0.74 -33.88
N LEU A 94 7.10 -0.95 -33.67
CA LEU A 94 7.88 -2.10 -34.11
C LEU A 94 7.66 -3.25 -33.14
N THR A 95 7.65 -4.46 -33.66
CA THR A 95 7.64 -5.70 -32.87
C THR A 95 8.66 -6.68 -33.46
N ALA A 96 9.57 -7.17 -32.63
CA ALA A 96 10.53 -8.22 -33.00
C ALA A 96 9.81 -9.57 -33.06
N ILE A 97 9.79 -10.20 -34.24
CA ILE A 97 9.06 -11.50 -34.46
C ILE A 97 10.06 -12.66 -34.55
N SER A 98 11.13 -12.53 -35.32
CA SER A 98 12.20 -13.51 -35.42
C SER A 98 13.54 -12.81 -35.67
N GLU A 99 14.64 -13.51 -35.47
CA GLU A 99 15.97 -12.98 -35.78
C GLU A 99 16.10 -12.52 -37.23
N GLY A 100 16.85 -11.49 -37.44
CA GLY A 100 17.09 -10.91 -38.75
C GLY A 100 17.13 -9.40 -38.77
N SER A 101 17.11 -8.83 -39.95
CA SER A 101 17.11 -7.40 -40.18
C SER A 101 16.02 -7.01 -41.14
N ALA A 102 15.40 -5.87 -40.86
CA ALA A 102 14.39 -5.26 -41.71
C ALA A 102 14.63 -3.76 -41.88
N THR A 103 14.24 -3.23 -43.01
CA THR A 103 14.13 -1.78 -43.23
C THR A 103 12.68 -1.37 -43.09
N ILE A 104 12.42 -0.50 -42.12
CA ILE A 104 11.10 0.09 -41.90
C ILE A 104 11.01 1.38 -42.70
N THR A 105 9.93 1.56 -43.42
CA THR A 105 9.67 2.74 -44.20
C THR A 105 8.39 3.43 -43.75
N ALA A 106 8.52 4.69 -43.36
CA ALA A 106 7.38 5.60 -43.18
C ALA A 106 7.14 6.37 -44.44
N THR A 107 5.89 6.46 -44.90
CA THR A 107 5.51 7.20 -46.11
C THR A 107 4.36 8.17 -45.79
N ALA A 108 4.56 9.43 -46.11
CA ALA A 108 3.52 10.45 -46.03
C ALA A 108 3.45 11.20 -47.36
N GLY A 109 2.39 10.95 -48.12
CA GLY A 109 2.30 11.42 -49.51
C GLY A 109 3.41 10.83 -50.41
N SER A 110 4.26 11.68 -50.97
CA SER A 110 5.42 11.29 -51.76
C SER A 110 6.70 11.11 -50.93
N THR A 111 6.72 11.59 -49.69
CA THR A 111 7.90 11.63 -48.83
C THR A 111 8.07 10.32 -48.07
N LYS A 112 9.30 9.82 -48.05
CA LYS A 112 9.67 8.58 -47.38
C LYS A 112 10.85 8.78 -46.45
N LYS A 113 10.87 8.09 -45.32
CA LYS A 113 12.03 7.97 -44.42
C LYS A 113 12.15 6.49 -44.00
N THR A 114 13.38 6.03 -43.89
CA THR A 114 13.69 4.63 -43.55
C THR A 114 14.52 4.55 -42.30
N ALA A 115 14.37 3.47 -41.55
CA ALA A 115 15.28 3.05 -40.48
C ALA A 115 15.55 1.56 -40.59
N VAL A 116 16.72 1.17 -40.10
CA VAL A 116 17.11 -0.25 -40.02
C VAL A 116 16.77 -0.80 -38.64
N VAL A 117 16.15 -1.95 -38.63
CA VAL A 117 15.86 -2.68 -37.41
C VAL A 117 16.59 -4.01 -37.43
N THR A 118 17.30 -4.32 -36.39
CA THR A 118 18.01 -5.61 -36.22
C THR A 118 17.44 -6.35 -35.01
N VAL A 119 17.15 -7.59 -35.18
CA VAL A 119 16.72 -8.50 -34.11
C VAL A 119 17.74 -9.61 -33.96
N VAL A 120 18.37 -9.68 -32.80
CA VAL A 120 19.32 -10.73 -32.42
C VAL A 120 19.01 -11.15 -30.99
N GLN A 121 18.62 -12.40 -30.79
CA GLN A 121 18.36 -12.86 -29.42
C GLN A 121 19.66 -12.96 -28.64
N GLU A 122 19.69 -12.39 -27.45
CA GLU A 122 20.80 -12.49 -26.51
C GLU A 122 20.42 -13.39 -25.33
N THR A 123 21.34 -14.24 -24.93
CA THR A 123 21.14 -15.13 -23.79
C THR A 123 20.95 -14.36 -22.49
N ASN A 124 19.85 -14.61 -21.80
CA ASN A 124 19.58 -14.06 -20.49
C ASN A 124 19.54 -15.15 -19.40
N THR A 125 19.03 -16.34 -19.71
CA THR A 125 19.00 -17.47 -18.77
C THR A 125 19.39 -18.77 -19.47
N ILE A 126 20.03 -19.65 -18.68
CA ILE A 126 20.35 -21.02 -19.06
C ILE A 126 19.76 -21.95 -18.00
N GLU A 127 18.90 -22.88 -18.39
CA GLU A 127 18.25 -23.84 -17.50
C GLU A 127 18.53 -25.27 -17.96
N PHE A 128 19.05 -26.11 -17.10
CA PHE A 128 19.19 -27.53 -17.37
C PHE A 128 17.86 -28.25 -17.24
N THR A 129 17.59 -29.25 -18.08
CA THR A 129 16.40 -30.10 -17.97
C THR A 129 16.47 -31.09 -16.80
N LYS A 130 17.67 -31.24 -16.20
CA LYS A 130 17.95 -32.08 -15.04
C LYS A 130 18.77 -31.36 -14.01
N GLU A 131 18.51 -31.58 -12.73
CA GLU A 131 19.26 -30.98 -11.64
C GLU A 131 20.56 -31.71 -11.32
N LEU A 132 20.67 -32.97 -11.76
CA LEU A 132 21.81 -33.85 -11.52
C LEU A 132 21.84 -34.95 -12.57
N ILE A 133 23.05 -35.29 -13.05
CA ILE A 133 23.30 -36.46 -13.88
C ILE A 133 24.12 -37.47 -13.06
N ARG A 134 23.74 -38.75 -13.22
CA ARG A 134 24.42 -39.86 -12.55
C ARG A 134 24.80 -40.92 -13.57
N PHE A 135 26.04 -41.32 -13.62
CA PHE A 135 26.55 -42.45 -14.36
C PHE A 135 26.76 -43.62 -13.40
N GLN A 136 26.27 -44.80 -13.79
CA GLN A 136 26.42 -46.04 -13.02
C GLN A 136 27.56 -46.93 -13.55
N ASN A 137 28.06 -46.62 -14.73
CA ASN A 137 29.17 -47.34 -15.35
C ASN A 137 30.19 -46.33 -15.92
N LEU A 138 31.44 -46.77 -16.03
CA LEU A 138 32.46 -46.01 -16.76
C LEU A 138 32.22 -46.11 -18.25
N GLN A 139 32.60 -45.09 -18.99
CA GLN A 139 32.44 -44.95 -20.45
C GLN A 139 30.97 -44.78 -20.89
N ASP A 140 30.03 -44.61 -19.97
CA ASP A 140 28.68 -44.24 -20.33
C ASP A 140 28.63 -42.77 -20.81
N THR A 141 27.71 -42.48 -21.71
CA THR A 141 27.54 -41.16 -22.33
C THR A 141 26.10 -40.65 -22.19
N ILE A 142 25.97 -39.36 -22.02
CA ILE A 142 24.66 -38.67 -22.01
C ILE A 142 24.81 -37.26 -22.64
N THR A 143 23.89 -36.91 -23.51
CA THR A 143 23.79 -35.53 -23.99
C THR A 143 23.09 -34.67 -22.94
N ILE A 144 23.73 -33.60 -22.52
CA ILE A 144 23.13 -32.67 -21.54
C ILE A 144 22.23 -31.71 -22.29
N GLU A 145 20.96 -31.71 -21.93
CA GLU A 145 19.95 -30.82 -22.50
C GLU A 145 19.81 -29.55 -21.71
N VAL A 146 19.79 -28.41 -22.39
CA VAL A 146 19.62 -27.08 -21.81
C VAL A 146 18.58 -26.27 -22.57
N ASN A 147 17.84 -25.44 -21.85
CA ASN A 147 16.96 -24.42 -22.39
C ASN A 147 17.63 -23.06 -22.22
N ILE A 148 17.99 -22.43 -23.32
CA ILE A 148 18.60 -21.10 -23.34
C ILE A 148 17.54 -20.12 -23.80
N LYS A 149 17.32 -19.07 -23.01
CA LYS A 149 16.23 -18.12 -23.20
C LYS A 149 16.73 -16.68 -23.22
N ASP A 150 16.06 -15.86 -24.01
CA ASP A 150 16.23 -14.41 -24.01
C ASP A 150 15.58 -13.73 -22.77
N SER A 151 15.68 -12.43 -22.67
CA SER A 151 15.16 -11.64 -21.53
C SER A 151 13.62 -11.66 -21.38
N ARG A 152 12.90 -12.18 -22.40
CA ARG A 152 11.45 -12.35 -22.38
C ARG A 152 11.04 -13.80 -22.19
N GLY A 153 12.01 -14.70 -22.04
CA GLY A 153 11.76 -16.13 -21.84
C GLY A 153 11.55 -16.93 -23.13
N ASN A 154 11.80 -16.34 -24.31
CA ASN A 154 11.73 -17.09 -25.55
C ASN A 154 12.98 -17.97 -25.71
N ILE A 155 12.81 -19.20 -26.20
CA ILE A 155 13.92 -20.11 -26.46
C ILE A 155 14.75 -19.57 -27.63
N ILE A 156 16.06 -19.68 -27.50
CA ILE A 156 17.02 -19.40 -28.56
C ILE A 156 17.36 -20.75 -29.20
N ASP A 157 16.93 -20.93 -30.45
CA ASP A 157 17.05 -22.25 -31.14
C ASP A 157 18.49 -22.65 -31.48
N THR A 158 19.37 -21.67 -31.76
CA THR A 158 20.77 -21.92 -32.15
C THR A 158 21.72 -21.07 -31.33
N PRO A 159 21.79 -21.30 -30.00
CA PRO A 159 22.66 -20.49 -29.14
C PRO A 159 24.13 -20.85 -29.35
N ASP A 160 25.00 -19.85 -29.33
CA ASP A 160 26.44 -20.07 -29.29
C ASP A 160 26.83 -20.43 -27.85
N VAL A 161 27.23 -21.68 -27.65
CA VAL A 161 27.55 -22.20 -26.32
C VAL A 161 28.93 -22.86 -26.28
N THR A 162 29.56 -22.75 -25.12
CA THR A 162 30.78 -23.46 -24.78
C THR A 162 30.55 -24.36 -23.56
N TRP A 163 31.10 -25.56 -23.59
CA TRP A 163 31.00 -26.55 -22.55
C TRP A 163 32.35 -26.79 -21.88
N SER A 164 32.36 -26.99 -20.59
CA SER A 164 33.56 -27.37 -19.82
C SER A 164 33.23 -28.27 -18.64
N SER A 165 34.13 -29.16 -18.30
CA SER A 165 34.07 -29.94 -17.06
C SER A 165 35.02 -29.34 -16.04
N ALA A 166 34.59 -29.25 -14.76
CA ALA A 166 35.48 -28.83 -13.67
C ALA A 166 36.57 -29.86 -13.36
N ASP A 167 36.33 -31.15 -13.67
CA ASP A 167 37.32 -32.21 -13.63
C ASP A 167 37.12 -33.21 -14.78
N GLU A 168 37.95 -33.04 -15.83
CA GLU A 168 37.90 -33.88 -17.03
C GLU A 168 38.39 -35.32 -16.79
N SER A 169 39.04 -35.61 -15.67
CA SER A 169 39.42 -36.99 -15.31
C SER A 169 38.22 -37.80 -14.81
N ILE A 170 37.18 -37.13 -14.29
CA ILE A 170 35.93 -37.75 -13.81
C ILE A 170 34.91 -37.80 -14.96
N VAL A 171 34.62 -36.70 -15.58
CA VAL A 171 33.70 -36.58 -16.72
C VAL A 171 34.27 -35.62 -17.74
N ARG A 172 34.39 -36.04 -18.98
CA ARG A 172 34.71 -35.19 -20.11
C ARG A 172 33.43 -34.79 -20.83
N VAL A 173 33.32 -33.55 -21.22
CA VAL A 173 32.21 -33.04 -22.04
C VAL A 173 32.77 -32.52 -23.37
N ASP A 174 32.10 -32.79 -24.46
CA ASP A 174 32.45 -32.24 -25.74
C ASP A 174 31.71 -30.92 -26.04
N ASN A 175 32.04 -30.32 -27.19
CA ASN A 175 31.44 -29.07 -27.62
C ASN A 175 29.94 -29.17 -28.02
N GLN A 176 29.38 -30.35 -28.04
CA GLN A 176 27.96 -30.62 -28.31
C GLN A 176 27.19 -30.96 -27.03
N GLY A 177 27.84 -30.91 -25.85
CA GLY A 177 27.25 -31.24 -24.58
C GLY A 177 27.15 -32.74 -24.29
N LEU A 178 27.85 -33.57 -25.04
CA LEU A 178 27.93 -34.98 -24.77
C LEU A 178 28.93 -35.26 -23.65
N ALA A 179 28.44 -35.60 -22.48
CA ALA A 179 29.22 -35.97 -21.30
C ALA A 179 29.57 -37.45 -21.30
N THR A 180 30.83 -37.80 -21.01
CA THR A 180 31.34 -39.19 -20.93
C THR A 180 31.93 -39.39 -19.53
N SER A 181 31.51 -40.44 -18.82
CA SER A 181 32.04 -40.87 -17.51
C SER A 181 33.39 -41.57 -17.67
N LEU A 182 34.41 -41.18 -16.90
CA LEU A 182 35.79 -41.71 -17.03
C LEU A 182 36.30 -42.41 -15.76
N THR A 183 36.10 -41.80 -14.59
CA THR A 183 36.45 -42.40 -13.28
C THR A 183 35.38 -42.09 -12.28
N ASP A 184 35.33 -42.88 -11.20
CA ASP A 184 34.45 -42.62 -10.07
C ASP A 184 34.78 -41.29 -9.43
N GLY A 185 33.75 -40.49 -9.15
CA GLY A 185 33.91 -39.17 -8.56
C GLY A 185 32.72 -38.25 -8.79
N ARG A 186 32.86 -37.01 -8.34
CA ARG A 186 31.90 -35.95 -8.55
C ARG A 186 32.56 -34.75 -9.20
N THR A 187 31.90 -34.21 -10.22
CA THR A 187 32.34 -33.01 -10.92
C THR A 187 31.14 -32.16 -11.28
N ALA A 188 31.39 -31.01 -11.86
CA ALA A 188 30.35 -30.15 -12.45
C ALA A 188 30.67 -29.89 -13.92
N VAL A 189 29.67 -29.94 -14.77
CA VAL A 189 29.78 -29.47 -16.16
C VAL A 189 29.12 -28.12 -16.27
N THR A 190 29.84 -27.17 -16.85
CA THR A 190 29.38 -25.79 -17.04
C THR A 190 29.10 -25.55 -18.52
N VAL A 191 27.98 -24.95 -18.82
CA VAL A 191 27.63 -24.39 -20.13
C VAL A 191 27.64 -22.87 -20.03
N SER A 192 28.21 -22.19 -21.02
CA SER A 192 28.26 -20.73 -21.09
C SER A 192 27.84 -20.23 -22.46
N SER A 193 27.08 -19.13 -22.47
CA SER A 193 26.69 -18.41 -23.68
C SER A 193 26.88 -16.91 -23.40
N GLY A 194 27.87 -16.29 -24.07
CA GLY A 194 28.33 -14.94 -23.77
C GLY A 194 28.80 -14.80 -22.31
N ALA A 195 28.18 -13.90 -21.54
CA ALA A 195 28.49 -13.69 -20.13
C ALA A 195 27.69 -14.56 -19.16
N ILE A 196 26.72 -15.30 -19.66
CA ILE A 196 25.81 -16.12 -18.84
C ILE A 196 26.33 -17.54 -18.79
N SER A 197 26.37 -18.15 -17.61
CA SER A 197 26.78 -19.54 -17.42
C SER A 197 25.91 -20.26 -16.40
N ALA A 198 25.77 -21.56 -16.54
CA ALA A 198 25.12 -22.44 -15.58
C ALA A 198 25.93 -23.73 -15.40
N ALA A 199 25.90 -24.33 -14.21
CA ALA A 199 26.65 -25.54 -13.89
C ALA A 199 25.71 -26.66 -13.43
N LEU A 200 25.95 -27.87 -13.92
CA LEU A 200 25.21 -29.09 -13.59
C LEU A 200 26.14 -30.07 -12.86
N SER A 201 25.71 -30.54 -11.69
CA SER A 201 26.47 -31.58 -10.98
C SER A 201 26.38 -32.94 -11.68
N ILE A 202 27.50 -33.64 -11.78
CA ILE A 202 27.58 -35.00 -12.32
C ILE A 202 28.30 -35.91 -11.31
N ILE A 203 27.77 -37.09 -11.17
CA ILE A 203 28.35 -38.15 -10.30
C ILE A 203 28.55 -39.44 -11.12
N VAL A 204 29.71 -40.06 -10.96
CA VAL A 204 30.09 -41.34 -11.59
C VAL A 204 30.43 -42.34 -10.49
N SER A 205 29.89 -43.60 -10.52
CA SER A 205 30.16 -44.57 -9.43
C SER A 205 29.67 -46.00 -9.60
N THR A 206 30.28 -46.96 -8.90
CA THR A 206 30.11 -48.41 -9.05
C THR A 206 29.68 -49.18 -7.78
N GLY A 207 29.28 -48.56 -6.67
CA GLY A 207 28.44 -49.17 -5.62
C GLY A 207 29.02 -49.72 -4.32
N GLY A 208 28.16 -49.95 -3.29
CA GLY A 208 28.44 -50.58 -1.95
C GLY A 208 27.26 -50.45 -0.95
N GLY A 209 27.07 -51.39 0.00
CA GLY A 209 26.00 -51.41 1.01
C GLY A 209 26.17 -50.34 2.12
N ILE A 210 25.09 -49.88 2.74
CA ILE A 210 25.06 -48.76 3.72
C ILE A 210 24.91 -49.27 5.15
N VAL A 211 25.81 -48.83 6.07
CA VAL A 211 25.65 -48.97 7.50
C VAL A 211 25.85 -47.59 8.18
N ILE A 212 24.76 -47.06 8.77
CA ILE A 212 24.83 -45.79 9.53
C ILE A 212 25.12 -46.11 10.99
N SER A 213 26.22 -45.58 11.57
CA SER A 213 26.66 -45.79 12.92
C SER A 213 26.25 -44.64 13.85
N SER A 214 26.27 -43.43 13.39
CA SER A 214 25.90 -42.25 14.18
C SER A 214 25.44 -41.08 13.32
N ILE A 215 24.76 -40.14 13.96
CA ILE A 215 24.41 -38.83 13.42
C ILE A 215 24.78 -37.73 14.40
N THR A 216 25.36 -36.64 13.89
CA THR A 216 25.75 -35.49 14.71
C THR A 216 25.25 -34.20 14.03
N PRO A 217 24.54 -33.31 14.76
CA PRO A 217 24.01 -33.48 16.13
C PRO A 217 22.83 -34.49 16.20
N ASN A 218 22.59 -35.08 17.39
CA ASN A 218 21.46 -36.01 17.57
C ASN A 218 20.07 -35.39 17.35
N VAL A 219 19.97 -34.08 17.57
CA VAL A 219 18.82 -33.29 17.19
C VAL A 219 19.27 -32.35 16.08
N LEU A 220 18.74 -32.54 14.88
CA LEU A 220 19.06 -31.75 13.71
C LEU A 220 18.32 -30.42 13.78
N ILE A 221 18.97 -29.34 13.39
CA ILE A 221 18.37 -28.00 13.31
C ILE A 221 18.25 -27.63 11.84
N GLU A 222 17.08 -27.22 11.39
CA GLU A 222 16.83 -26.75 10.02
C GLU A 222 17.83 -25.64 9.64
N GLY A 223 18.30 -25.62 8.41
CA GLY A 223 19.32 -24.67 7.94
C GLY A 223 20.72 -24.88 8.53
N SER A 224 20.95 -25.90 9.36
CA SER A 224 22.26 -26.18 9.92
C SER A 224 22.91 -27.42 9.30
N ARG A 225 24.18 -27.63 9.66
CA ARG A 225 24.93 -28.78 9.17
C ARG A 225 24.69 -30.01 10.02
N GLY A 226 24.63 -31.18 9.37
CA GLY A 226 24.64 -32.48 10.00
C GLY A 226 25.71 -33.36 9.41
N THR A 227 26.08 -34.42 10.16
CA THR A 227 27.05 -35.42 9.70
C THR A 227 26.50 -36.82 10.03
N LEU A 228 26.48 -37.68 9.04
CA LEU A 228 26.29 -39.13 9.20
C LEU A 228 27.67 -39.77 9.25
N GLU A 229 27.85 -40.74 10.13
CA GLU A 229 29.04 -41.60 10.19
C GLU A 229 28.62 -43.06 10.01
N GLY A 230 29.50 -43.87 9.36
CA GLY A 230 29.20 -45.27 9.11
C GLY A 230 30.13 -45.93 8.11
N GLU A 231 29.66 -46.94 7.43
CA GLU A 231 30.39 -47.63 6.36
C GLU A 231 29.51 -47.69 5.10
N GLY A 232 30.15 -47.68 3.91
CA GLY A 232 29.45 -47.73 2.61
C GLY A 232 28.48 -46.56 2.38
N LEU A 233 28.66 -45.43 3.12
CA LEU A 233 27.73 -44.33 3.07
C LEU A 233 27.67 -43.65 1.71
N TRP A 234 28.82 -43.62 1.00
CA TRP A 234 28.95 -42.96 -0.27
C TRP A 234 29.77 -43.81 -1.26
N ASP A 235 29.21 -44.07 -2.43
CA ASP A 235 29.87 -44.94 -3.41
C ASP A 235 30.14 -44.26 -4.76
N PHE A 236 30.04 -42.93 -4.79
CA PHE A 236 30.13 -42.13 -6.03
C PHE A 236 29.02 -42.41 -7.07
N GLY A 237 28.06 -43.30 -6.79
CA GLY A 237 26.98 -43.65 -7.68
C GLY A 237 25.70 -42.86 -7.46
N ASN A 238 24.62 -43.53 -7.39
CA ASN A 238 23.28 -42.99 -7.24
C ASN A 238 22.99 -42.60 -5.76
N ASN A 239 23.86 -41.76 -5.14
CA ASN A 239 23.67 -41.37 -3.76
C ASN A 239 22.68 -40.21 -3.61
N GLU A 240 21.74 -40.40 -2.72
CA GLU A 240 20.72 -39.41 -2.39
C GLU A 240 20.45 -39.41 -0.89
N LEU A 241 20.39 -38.22 -0.28
CA LEU A 241 19.97 -38.06 1.11
C LEU A 241 18.64 -37.33 1.11
N THR A 242 17.64 -37.92 1.78
CA THR A 242 16.31 -37.29 1.92
C THR A 242 15.89 -37.22 3.38
N LEU A 243 15.16 -36.17 3.73
CA LEU A 243 14.55 -36.01 5.05
C LEU A 243 13.03 -35.87 4.87
N GLY A 244 12.28 -36.86 5.35
CA GLY A 244 10.83 -36.88 5.15
C GLY A 244 10.40 -36.83 3.68
N GLY A 245 11.23 -37.39 2.77
CA GLY A 245 11.02 -37.32 1.35
C GLY A 245 11.56 -36.09 0.64
N SER A 246 12.02 -35.08 1.34
CA SER A 246 12.67 -33.89 0.77
C SER A 246 14.17 -34.10 0.59
N VAL A 247 14.72 -33.71 -0.55
CA VAL A 247 16.17 -33.86 -0.83
C VAL A 247 16.97 -32.95 0.07
N VAL A 248 18.02 -33.51 0.70
CA VAL A 248 18.97 -32.82 1.57
C VAL A 248 20.27 -32.56 0.80
N GLN A 249 20.76 -31.32 0.87
CA GLN A 249 22.00 -30.95 0.18
C GLN A 249 23.21 -31.60 0.88
N ILE A 250 23.93 -32.44 0.15
CA ILE A 250 25.21 -33.01 0.61
C ILE A 250 26.31 -32.01 0.30
N THR A 251 27.12 -31.64 1.32
CA THR A 251 28.23 -30.69 1.21
C THR A 251 29.57 -31.38 0.96
N SER A 252 29.76 -32.57 1.51
CA SER A 252 30.88 -33.45 1.22
C SER A 252 30.56 -34.88 1.68
N ALA A 253 31.14 -35.87 1.02
CA ALA A 253 30.90 -37.27 1.38
C ALA A 253 32.12 -38.11 1.10
N THR A 254 32.29 -39.13 1.96
CA THR A 254 33.22 -40.26 1.83
C THR A 254 32.48 -41.56 2.11
N SER A 255 33.10 -42.68 1.91
CA SER A 255 32.52 -44.00 2.27
C SER A 255 32.18 -44.15 3.75
N THR A 256 32.73 -43.28 4.63
CA THR A 256 32.55 -43.37 6.06
C THR A 256 31.89 -42.14 6.70
N GLN A 257 31.78 -41.04 5.98
CA GLN A 257 31.15 -39.81 6.47
C GLN A 257 30.36 -39.11 5.36
N VAL A 258 29.16 -38.58 5.66
CA VAL A 258 28.38 -37.71 4.79
C VAL A 258 28.06 -36.45 5.57
N HIS A 259 28.58 -35.33 5.11
CA HIS A 259 28.25 -34.00 5.62
C HIS A 259 27.14 -33.41 4.76
N PHE A 260 26.15 -32.86 5.41
CA PHE A 260 24.99 -32.29 4.72
C PHE A 260 24.51 -31.00 5.35
N MET A 261 23.72 -30.24 4.61
CA MET A 261 23.02 -29.05 5.06
C MET A 261 21.53 -29.35 5.03
N LEU A 262 20.89 -29.19 6.18
CA LEU A 262 19.43 -29.31 6.20
C LEU A 262 18.79 -28.12 5.48
N PRO A 263 17.77 -28.36 4.65
CA PRO A 263 16.98 -27.27 4.14
C PRO A 263 16.15 -26.60 5.24
N LEU A 264 15.72 -25.39 4.99
CA LEU A 264 14.63 -24.78 5.72
C LEU A 264 13.32 -25.38 5.21
N PHE A 265 12.46 -25.84 6.09
CA PHE A 265 11.17 -26.39 5.74
C PHE A 265 10.07 -25.36 5.97
N ASP A 266 8.96 -25.56 5.29
CA ASP A 266 7.84 -24.63 5.32
C ASP A 266 7.08 -24.75 6.66
N CYS A 267 7.58 -23.99 7.66
CA CYS A 267 6.95 -23.79 8.99
C CYS A 267 6.49 -25.08 9.68
N LEU A 268 7.40 -26.02 9.81
CA LEU A 268 7.13 -27.27 10.51
C LEU A 268 7.56 -27.18 11.99
N PRO A 269 6.76 -27.69 12.92
CA PRO A 269 7.15 -27.76 14.35
C PRO A 269 8.27 -28.79 14.57
N PRO A 270 8.86 -28.85 15.77
CA PRO A 270 9.73 -29.95 16.17
C PRO A 270 9.05 -31.29 15.89
N ARG A 271 9.75 -32.16 15.20
CA ARG A 271 9.20 -33.42 14.69
C ARG A 271 10.24 -34.52 14.68
N ARG A 272 9.72 -35.76 14.64
CA ARG A 272 10.52 -36.94 14.30
C ARG A 272 10.17 -37.29 12.87
N THR A 273 11.18 -37.63 12.08
CA THR A 273 11.01 -37.95 10.67
C THR A 273 12.13 -38.86 10.19
N GLN A 274 11.95 -39.49 9.04
CA GLN A 274 12.93 -40.36 8.42
C GLN A 274 14.00 -39.55 7.69
N LEU A 275 15.26 -39.80 8.03
CA LEU A 275 16.41 -39.41 7.22
C LEU A 275 16.86 -40.66 6.46
N THR A 276 16.77 -40.64 5.12
CA THR A 276 17.05 -41.79 4.26
C THR A 276 18.27 -41.49 3.40
N LEU A 277 19.30 -42.32 3.53
CA LEU A 277 20.46 -42.32 2.62
C LEU A 277 20.31 -43.49 1.64
N LYS A 278 20.47 -43.17 0.37
CA LYS A 278 20.41 -44.14 -0.73
C LYS A 278 21.74 -44.06 -1.50
N ASN A 279 22.30 -45.22 -1.85
CA ASN A 279 23.38 -45.33 -2.82
C ASN A 279 22.96 -46.21 -4.02
N SER A 280 23.88 -46.63 -4.85
CA SER A 280 23.57 -47.43 -6.06
C SER A 280 23.00 -48.84 -5.76
N THR A 281 23.24 -49.37 -4.57
CA THR A 281 22.94 -50.76 -4.20
C THR A 281 21.97 -50.88 -3.03
N ASP A 282 21.87 -49.87 -2.15
CA ASP A 282 21.15 -49.93 -0.90
C ASP A 282 20.43 -48.64 -0.53
N SER A 283 19.47 -48.75 0.40
CA SER A 283 18.71 -47.62 0.91
C SER A 283 18.41 -47.81 2.41
N VAL A 284 18.94 -46.99 3.28
CA VAL A 284 18.77 -47.10 4.73
C VAL A 284 18.16 -45.83 5.30
N GLY A 285 17.05 -45.99 6.04
CA GLY A 285 16.38 -44.90 6.75
C GLY A 285 16.60 -45.02 8.26
N ILE A 286 16.81 -43.86 8.91
CA ILE A 286 16.86 -43.72 10.35
C ILE A 286 15.86 -42.65 10.82
N GLU A 287 15.20 -42.86 11.96
CA GLU A 287 14.37 -41.85 12.58
C GLU A 287 15.25 -40.78 13.24
N VAL A 288 15.06 -39.53 12.88
CA VAL A 288 15.78 -38.38 13.42
C VAL A 288 14.83 -37.37 14.04
N SER A 289 15.33 -36.66 15.05
CA SER A 289 14.66 -35.49 15.64
C SER A 289 15.07 -34.23 14.89
N VAL A 290 14.10 -33.41 14.47
CA VAL A 290 14.36 -32.18 13.76
C VAL A 290 13.69 -31.00 14.48
N MET A 291 14.44 -29.92 14.68
CA MET A 291 13.97 -28.66 15.24
C MET A 291 14.02 -27.55 14.19
N PRO A 292 13.02 -26.67 14.14
CA PRO A 292 13.13 -25.45 13.38
C PRO A 292 14.16 -24.48 13.99
N GLN A 293 14.60 -23.51 13.21
CA GLN A 293 15.38 -22.39 13.72
C GLN A 293 14.51 -21.38 14.48
N ASN A 294 15.13 -20.52 15.26
CA ASN A 294 14.52 -19.32 15.84
C ASN A 294 13.25 -19.59 16.67
N ILE A 295 13.30 -20.62 17.53
CA ILE A 295 12.20 -20.83 18.47
C ILE A 295 12.21 -19.72 19.52
N GLN A 296 11.08 -19.03 19.65
CA GLN A 296 10.88 -17.87 20.51
C GLN A 296 10.14 -18.25 21.79
N SER A 297 10.50 -17.64 22.91
CA SER A 297 9.72 -17.66 24.14
C SER A 297 9.29 -16.24 24.49
N LEU A 298 8.04 -16.06 24.89
CA LEU A 298 7.50 -14.75 25.22
C LEU A 298 7.24 -14.62 26.72
N ALA A 299 7.71 -13.54 27.33
CA ALA A 299 7.21 -13.09 28.62
C ALA A 299 5.83 -12.45 28.46
N LEU A 300 5.10 -12.31 29.59
CA LEU A 300 3.80 -11.66 29.59
C LEU A 300 3.90 -10.26 28.98
N GLY A 301 3.01 -9.94 28.04
CA GLY A 301 2.97 -8.69 27.30
C GLY A 301 3.99 -8.58 26.13
N GLN A 302 4.98 -9.46 26.05
CA GLN A 302 5.89 -9.47 24.89
C GLN A 302 5.20 -9.97 23.62
N ASN A 303 5.71 -9.53 22.48
CA ASN A 303 5.20 -9.89 21.16
C ASN A 303 6.30 -10.31 20.18
N ILE A 304 5.89 -10.95 19.09
CA ILE A 304 6.70 -11.25 17.91
C ILE A 304 5.92 -10.79 16.68
N ILE A 305 6.61 -10.18 15.74
CA ILE A 305 6.07 -9.77 14.44
C ILE A 305 6.94 -10.40 13.36
N SER A 306 6.33 -11.13 12.44
CA SER A 306 7.03 -11.84 11.37
C SER A 306 6.41 -11.60 10.00
N ALA A 307 7.20 -11.07 9.09
CA ALA A 307 6.85 -10.98 7.68
C ALA A 307 7.05 -12.33 6.93
N GLU A 308 7.72 -13.29 7.55
CA GLU A 308 7.97 -14.62 6.97
C GLU A 308 6.76 -15.57 7.07
N ALA A 309 5.64 -15.07 7.58
CA ALA A 309 4.39 -15.83 7.70
C ALA A 309 4.49 -17.10 8.57
N CYS A 310 5.56 -17.24 9.35
CA CYS A 310 5.84 -18.38 10.22
C CYS A 310 6.49 -17.92 11.52
N ILE A 311 6.01 -18.46 12.66
CA ILE A 311 6.60 -18.25 13.97
C ILE A 311 6.68 -19.59 14.69
N HIS A 312 7.84 -19.89 15.25
CA HIS A 312 8.03 -21.04 16.15
C HIS A 312 8.02 -20.55 17.58
N LEU A 313 7.01 -20.93 18.35
CA LEU A 313 6.79 -20.48 19.70
C LEU A 313 7.00 -21.64 20.70
N GLN A 314 7.82 -21.41 21.75
CA GLN A 314 7.96 -22.28 22.90
C GLN A 314 7.10 -21.75 24.04
N PRO A 315 5.92 -22.33 24.31
CA PRO A 315 5.15 -22.03 25.50
C PRO A 315 5.92 -22.51 26.76
N GLY A 316 5.67 -21.87 27.89
CA GLY A 316 6.16 -22.33 29.18
C GLY A 316 5.40 -23.55 29.69
N SER A 317 5.84 -24.08 30.84
CA SER A 317 5.23 -25.25 31.51
C SER A 317 3.87 -24.95 32.15
N SER A 318 3.50 -23.69 32.34
CA SER A 318 2.15 -23.26 32.76
C SER A 318 1.24 -23.09 31.57
N ASN A 319 -0.06 -23.16 31.80
CA ASN A 319 -1.04 -22.77 30.75
C ASN A 319 -0.85 -21.29 30.40
N GLN A 320 -0.47 -21.00 29.20
CA GLN A 320 -0.22 -19.64 28.69
C GLN A 320 -1.19 -19.34 27.59
N LYS A 321 -1.65 -18.10 27.55
CA LYS A 321 -2.51 -17.63 26.48
C LYS A 321 -1.80 -16.61 25.61
N PHE A 322 -2.08 -16.70 24.35
CA PHE A 322 -1.50 -15.87 23.30
C PHE A 322 -2.60 -15.28 22.44
N LEU A 323 -2.45 -14.04 22.09
CA LEU A 323 -3.21 -13.41 21.03
C LEU A 323 -2.39 -13.50 19.74
N ILE A 324 -2.99 -14.07 18.72
CA ILE A 324 -2.37 -14.31 17.42
C ILE A 324 -3.16 -13.58 16.36
N GLY A 325 -2.50 -12.88 15.46
CA GLY A 325 -3.16 -12.22 14.35
C GLY A 325 -2.40 -12.33 13.05
N ALA A 326 -3.14 -12.37 11.97
CA ALA A 326 -2.66 -12.15 10.62
C ALA A 326 -3.14 -10.77 10.17
N LEU A 327 -2.27 -9.96 9.61
CA LEU A 327 -2.59 -8.64 9.10
C LEU A 327 -2.09 -8.44 7.67
N SER A 328 -2.75 -7.54 6.93
CA SER A 328 -2.35 -7.12 5.59
C SER A 328 -1.73 -5.72 5.62
N GLN A 329 -0.53 -5.57 5.04
CA GLN A 329 0.14 -4.28 4.88
C GLN A 329 -0.33 -3.48 3.66
N SER A 330 -1.26 -4.03 2.88
CA SER A 330 -1.81 -3.32 1.72
C SER A 330 -2.62 -2.12 2.19
N GLU A 331 -2.43 -0.99 1.53
CA GLU A 331 -3.23 0.23 1.71
C GLU A 331 -4.47 0.27 0.82
N SER A 332 -4.72 -0.80 0.07
CA SER A 332 -5.90 -0.93 -0.79
C SER A 332 -7.02 -1.67 -0.10
N ALA A 333 -8.16 -1.04 0.09
CA ALA A 333 -9.37 -1.67 0.62
C ALA A 333 -9.91 -2.81 -0.28
N ALA A 334 -9.56 -2.80 -1.58
CA ALA A 334 -9.95 -3.85 -2.52
C ALA A 334 -9.12 -5.13 -2.38
N ASP A 335 -7.93 -5.03 -1.78
CA ASP A 335 -7.06 -6.19 -1.62
C ASP A 335 -7.63 -7.11 -0.52
N LEU A 336 -8.17 -8.24 -0.93
CA LEU A 336 -8.64 -9.30 -0.06
C LEU A 336 -7.66 -10.47 -0.14
N ASN A 337 -7.04 -10.79 0.99
CA ASN A 337 -6.12 -11.91 1.10
C ASN A 337 -6.86 -13.10 1.73
N GLU A 338 -7.13 -14.12 0.93
CA GLU A 338 -7.68 -15.39 1.41
C GLU A 338 -6.52 -16.24 1.95
N ILE A 339 -6.47 -16.39 3.26
CA ILE A 339 -5.40 -17.13 3.93
C ILE A 339 -5.94 -18.26 4.79
N THR A 340 -5.04 -19.16 5.18
CA THR A 340 -5.27 -20.17 6.21
C THR A 340 -4.26 -19.95 7.33
N LEU A 341 -4.73 -19.68 8.53
CA LEU A 341 -3.92 -19.71 9.75
C LEU A 341 -3.84 -21.15 10.25
N LYS A 342 -2.62 -21.64 10.48
CA LYS A 342 -2.37 -22.98 11.02
C LYS A 342 -1.52 -22.89 12.28
N ILE A 343 -1.96 -23.63 13.31
CA ILE A 343 -1.18 -23.84 14.53
C ILE A 343 -0.93 -25.34 14.65
N LYS A 344 0.33 -25.74 14.71
CA LYS A 344 0.74 -27.14 14.85
C LYS A 344 1.65 -27.29 16.05
N PRO A 345 1.28 -28.10 17.04
CA PRO A 345 2.18 -28.43 18.15
C PRO A 345 3.33 -29.31 17.66
N GLY A 346 4.48 -29.17 18.29
CA GLY A 346 5.59 -30.10 18.12
C GLY A 346 5.40 -31.40 18.88
N VAL A 347 6.29 -32.32 18.65
CA VAL A 347 6.39 -33.58 19.40
C VAL A 347 7.60 -33.55 20.32
N GLN A 348 7.59 -34.36 21.38
CA GLN A 348 8.76 -34.54 22.25
C GLN A 348 9.88 -35.19 21.43
N LEU A 349 11.02 -34.52 21.37
CA LEU A 349 12.20 -35.00 20.64
C LEU A 349 12.94 -36.06 21.42
N ARG A 350 13.53 -37.01 20.71
CA ARG A 350 14.52 -37.96 21.30
C ARG A 350 15.90 -37.37 21.20
N THR A 351 16.67 -37.57 22.25
CA THR A 351 18.10 -37.18 22.33
C THR A 351 19.01 -38.38 22.19
N ASP A 352 18.43 -39.59 22.14
CA ASP A 352 19.14 -40.85 21.97
C ASP A 352 19.02 -41.29 20.50
N PHE A 353 20.12 -41.74 19.95
CA PHE A 353 20.20 -42.34 18.64
C PHE A 353 19.92 -43.84 18.72
N LEU A 354 18.81 -44.29 18.11
CA LEU A 354 18.47 -45.69 17.97
C LEU A 354 18.39 -46.03 16.49
N VAL A 355 19.23 -46.94 16.05
CA VAL A 355 19.12 -47.59 14.73
C VAL A 355 18.05 -48.67 14.81
N ASP A 356 16.84 -48.39 14.42
CA ASP A 356 15.79 -49.41 14.29
C ASP A 356 15.85 -49.97 12.87
N GLN A 357 16.40 -51.16 12.75
CA GLN A 357 16.52 -51.88 11.49
C GLN A 357 15.23 -52.62 11.06
N SER A 358 14.12 -52.40 11.77
CA SER A 358 12.87 -53.17 11.55
C SER A 358 11.73 -52.34 10.99
N PHE A 359 11.99 -51.31 10.12
CA PHE A 359 10.90 -50.55 9.52
C PHE A 359 10.26 -51.30 8.36
N ASN A 360 8.95 -51.57 8.50
CA ASN A 360 8.11 -52.05 7.43
C ASN A 360 7.34 -50.88 6.83
N PRO A 361 7.56 -50.48 5.55
CA PRO A 361 6.93 -49.33 4.93
C PRO A 361 5.40 -49.45 4.71
N ASP A 362 4.81 -50.60 4.95
CA ASP A 362 3.40 -50.91 4.62
C ASP A 362 2.42 -50.67 5.79
N ASN A 363 2.86 -50.06 6.92
CA ASN A 363 1.95 -49.81 8.03
C ASN A 363 1.97 -48.32 8.44
N PRO A 364 1.23 -47.45 7.77
CA PRO A 364 1.04 -46.07 8.23
C PRO A 364 0.19 -46.06 9.48
N SER A 365 0.72 -45.48 10.56
CA SER A 365 0.00 -45.25 11.82
C SER A 365 -1.36 -44.59 11.53
N ARG A 366 -2.41 -45.19 12.03
CA ARG A 366 -3.79 -44.76 11.87
C ARG A 366 -3.98 -43.31 12.25
N TYR A 367 -4.29 -42.49 11.27
CA TYR A 367 -4.95 -41.22 11.46
C TYR A 367 -6.39 -41.49 11.88
N ILE A 368 -6.78 -41.12 13.07
CA ILE A 368 -8.19 -41.07 13.48
C ILE A 368 -8.68 -39.67 13.20
N PRO A 369 -9.58 -39.46 12.23
CA PRO A 369 -10.17 -38.12 12.04
C PRO A 369 -11.12 -37.85 13.21
N LEU A 370 -10.87 -36.76 13.95
CA LEU A 370 -11.80 -36.26 14.95
C LEU A 370 -12.99 -35.57 14.26
N PRO A 371 -14.19 -35.65 14.85
CA PRO A 371 -15.41 -35.14 14.24
C PRO A 371 -15.39 -33.60 14.17
N ASN A 372 -15.88 -33.07 13.06
CA ASN A 372 -16.16 -31.66 12.87
C ASN A 372 -17.19 -31.19 13.90
N PHE A 373 -16.77 -30.37 14.84
CA PHE A 373 -17.67 -29.58 15.65
C PHE A 373 -17.97 -28.24 14.95
N PRO A 374 -19.23 -27.88 14.75
CA PRO A 374 -19.56 -26.56 14.26
C PRO A 374 -19.24 -25.54 15.37
N VAL A 375 -18.33 -24.62 15.10
CA VAL A 375 -18.06 -23.46 15.94
C VAL A 375 -19.23 -22.50 15.75
N THR A 376 -20.20 -22.54 16.64
CA THR A 376 -21.25 -21.51 16.71
C THR A 376 -20.67 -20.29 17.45
N PRO A 377 -20.71 -19.08 16.88
CA PRO A 377 -20.36 -17.87 17.61
C PRO A 377 -21.34 -17.68 18.77
N VAL A 378 -20.83 -17.54 19.99
CA VAL A 378 -21.64 -17.17 21.15
C VAL A 378 -21.97 -15.69 21.02
N MET A 379 -23.25 -15.40 20.77
CA MET A 379 -23.76 -14.01 20.75
C MET A 379 -23.83 -13.45 22.19
N PRO A 380 -23.37 -12.23 22.44
CA PRO A 380 -23.58 -11.56 23.71
C PRO A 380 -25.04 -11.07 23.82
N PRO A 381 -25.57 -10.88 25.04
CA PRO A 381 -26.94 -10.43 25.24
C PRO A 381 -27.12 -8.99 24.75
N THR A 382 -28.24 -8.74 24.10
CA THR A 382 -28.72 -7.43 23.69
C THR A 382 -28.97 -6.53 24.90
N ILE A 383 -28.33 -5.39 24.97
CA ILE A 383 -28.66 -4.32 25.90
C ILE A 383 -29.49 -3.27 25.17
N GLU A 384 -30.76 -3.15 25.55
CA GLU A 384 -31.61 -2.01 25.22
C GLU A 384 -31.11 -0.79 26.02
N GLY A 385 -30.65 0.22 25.36
CA GLY A 385 -30.18 1.48 25.97
C GLY A 385 -30.38 2.71 25.08
N GLN A 386 -31.42 3.43 25.37
CA GLN A 386 -31.73 4.86 25.16
C GLN A 386 -31.12 5.59 23.93
N SER A 387 -32.04 5.96 23.06
CA SER A 387 -32.10 7.13 22.16
C SER A 387 -30.78 7.84 21.74
N ILE A 388 -30.02 7.21 20.90
CA ILE A 388 -29.06 7.85 19.99
C ILE A 388 -29.58 7.77 18.53
N SER A 389 -30.84 7.37 18.33
CA SER A 389 -31.36 7.00 16.99
C SER A 389 -31.55 8.17 16.01
N ILE A 390 -31.60 9.42 16.49
CA ILE A 390 -31.76 10.60 15.61
C ILE A 390 -30.41 11.05 15.04
N MET A 391 -29.32 10.90 15.77
CA MET A 391 -27.97 11.29 15.32
C MET A 391 -27.34 10.34 14.29
N ASN A 392 -27.58 9.02 14.39
CA ASN A 392 -26.87 8.03 13.60
C ASN A 392 -27.19 8.04 12.10
N VAL A 393 -28.44 8.26 11.72
CA VAL A 393 -28.84 8.29 10.30
C VAL A 393 -28.26 9.51 9.57
N THR A 394 -28.06 10.60 10.31
CA THR A 394 -27.55 11.86 9.74
C THR A 394 -26.03 11.81 9.54
N PHE A 395 -25.31 11.17 10.44
CA PHE A 395 -23.83 11.11 10.42
C PHE A 395 -23.30 10.11 9.38
N GLU A 396 -23.92 8.94 9.23
CA GLU A 396 -23.53 7.98 8.18
C GLU A 396 -23.61 8.57 6.75
N ASN A 397 -24.59 9.42 6.54
CA ASN A 397 -24.77 10.08 5.26
C ASN A 397 -23.73 11.17 5.00
N HIS A 398 -23.29 11.88 6.04
CA HIS A 398 -22.24 12.89 5.97
C HIS A 398 -20.92 12.30 5.47
N ILE A 399 -20.45 11.21 6.08
CA ILE A 399 -19.23 10.53 5.71
C ILE A 399 -19.21 10.10 4.24
N GLN A 400 -20.35 9.61 3.71
CA GLN A 400 -20.42 9.23 2.30
C GLN A 400 -20.29 10.43 1.33
N GLU A 401 -20.90 11.56 1.70
CA GLU A 401 -20.81 12.79 0.91
C GLU A 401 -19.40 13.37 0.94
N GLU A 402 -18.78 13.38 2.10
CA GLU A 402 -17.42 13.89 2.29
C GLU A 402 -16.39 13.08 1.54
N HIS A 403 -16.47 11.75 1.62
CA HIS A 403 -15.65 10.88 0.78
C HIS A 403 -15.81 11.18 -0.71
N ALA A 404 -17.03 11.47 -1.17
CA ALA A 404 -17.27 11.84 -2.55
C ALA A 404 -16.64 13.19 -2.90
N ILE A 405 -16.67 14.16 -1.98
CA ILE A 405 -16.00 15.46 -2.14
C ILE A 405 -14.49 15.27 -2.24
N ARG A 406 -13.86 14.54 -1.30
CA ARG A 406 -12.40 14.28 -1.31
C ARG A 406 -11.95 13.52 -2.55
N ALA A 407 -12.72 12.53 -3.00
CA ALA A 407 -12.42 11.78 -4.23
C ALA A 407 -12.47 12.69 -5.47
N ASN A 408 -13.47 13.55 -5.55
CA ASN A 408 -13.61 14.52 -6.65
C ASN A 408 -12.50 15.58 -6.62
N GLU A 409 -12.10 16.07 -5.45
CA GLU A 409 -10.97 16.99 -5.29
C GLU A 409 -9.67 16.40 -5.80
N LYS A 410 -9.39 15.17 -5.45
CA LYS A 410 -8.19 14.49 -5.93
C LYS A 410 -8.17 14.37 -7.45
N LEU A 411 -9.29 13.91 -8.02
CA LEU A 411 -9.42 13.83 -9.49
C LEU A 411 -9.25 15.20 -10.14
N LEU A 412 -9.82 16.24 -9.55
CA LEU A 412 -9.68 17.63 -10.01
C LEU A 412 -8.23 18.10 -9.97
N ILE A 413 -7.54 17.87 -8.86
CA ILE A 413 -6.12 18.23 -8.70
C ILE A 413 -5.23 17.44 -9.66
N GLU A 414 -5.52 16.16 -9.90
CA GLU A 414 -4.82 15.33 -10.87
C GLU A 414 -5.08 15.82 -12.31
N GLU A 415 -6.31 16.21 -12.67
CA GLU A 415 -6.68 16.72 -13.98
C GLU A 415 -6.03 18.08 -14.28
N ILE A 416 -6.08 19.01 -13.33
CA ILE A 416 -5.45 20.34 -13.46
C ILE A 416 -3.93 20.20 -13.45
N GLY A 417 -3.40 19.32 -12.62
CA GLY A 417 -1.98 19.08 -12.37
C GLY A 417 -1.46 19.95 -11.24
N ILE A 418 -1.05 19.32 -10.15
CA ILE A 418 -0.59 20.00 -8.91
C ILE A 418 0.54 21.00 -9.16
N ASP A 419 1.49 20.68 -10.06
CA ASP A 419 2.59 21.58 -10.41
C ASP A 419 2.11 22.84 -11.13
N LYS A 420 0.98 22.76 -11.83
CA LYS A 420 0.38 23.92 -12.48
C LYS A 420 -0.30 24.80 -11.44
N ILE A 421 -1.02 24.23 -10.49
CA ILE A 421 -1.61 24.94 -9.35
C ILE A 421 -0.52 25.67 -8.57
N ARG A 422 0.54 24.97 -8.20
CA ARG A 422 1.69 25.51 -7.45
C ARG A 422 2.36 26.69 -8.18
N ARG A 423 2.51 26.62 -9.50
CA ARG A 423 3.10 27.70 -10.29
C ARG A 423 2.26 28.95 -10.30
N GLU A 424 0.95 28.81 -10.40
CA GLU A 424 0.02 29.95 -10.42
C GLU A 424 -0.12 30.60 -9.04
N LEU A 425 -0.06 29.83 -7.96
CA LEU A 425 -0.16 30.33 -6.60
C LEU A 425 1.11 31.06 -6.12
N ARG A 426 2.32 30.63 -6.54
CA ARG A 426 3.60 31.21 -6.10
C ARG A 426 3.75 32.71 -6.37
N PRO A 427 3.34 33.29 -7.52
CA PRO A 427 3.46 34.71 -7.75
C PRO A 427 2.54 35.56 -6.88
N GLN A 428 1.38 35.07 -6.52
CA GLN A 428 0.37 35.80 -5.75
C GLN A 428 0.79 35.97 -4.29
N PHE A 429 1.46 34.94 -3.71
CA PHE A 429 1.92 34.96 -2.33
C PHE A 429 3.06 35.93 -2.05
N TRP A 430 3.89 36.28 -3.06
CA TRP A 430 5.11 37.05 -2.86
C TRP A 430 5.04 38.47 -3.35
N ASN A 431 4.10 38.87 -4.19
CA ASN A 431 4.21 40.10 -4.93
C ASN A 431 2.94 40.98 -5.12
N SER A 432 1.75 40.57 -4.71
CA SER A 432 0.55 41.37 -4.99
C SER A 432 -0.58 41.06 -4.02
N ALA A 433 -1.20 42.08 -3.49
CA ALA A 433 -2.55 41.96 -2.92
C ALA A 433 -3.50 41.44 -4.00
N PRO A 434 -4.25 40.36 -3.76
CA PRO A 434 -5.26 39.89 -4.69
C PRO A 434 -6.33 40.95 -4.91
N GLN A 435 -6.80 41.05 -6.16
CA GLN A 435 -7.92 41.92 -6.52
C GLN A 435 -9.23 41.15 -6.50
N ASP A 436 -9.53 40.41 -5.48
CA ASP A 436 -10.73 39.58 -5.47
C ASP A 436 -11.80 40.08 -4.50
N ILE A 437 -13.03 39.62 -4.73
CA ILE A 437 -14.27 40.16 -4.16
C ILE A 437 -14.29 40.13 -2.63
N LEU A 438 -13.54 39.22 -2.01
CA LEU A 438 -13.48 39.07 -0.55
C LEU A 438 -12.41 39.94 0.13
N ASN A 439 -11.52 40.59 -0.64
CA ASN A 439 -10.48 41.52 -0.16
C ASN A 439 -10.94 43.00 -0.04
N GLN A 440 -12.21 43.30 -0.23
CA GLN A 440 -12.74 44.63 0.12
C GLN A 440 -12.84 44.71 1.63
N GLU A 441 -12.64 45.94 2.18
CA GLU A 441 -13.04 46.22 3.56
C GLU A 441 -14.52 45.87 3.72
N VAL A 442 -14.79 44.63 4.14
CA VAL A 442 -16.13 44.11 4.35
C VAL A 442 -16.69 44.67 5.66
N SER A 443 -17.94 45.06 5.63
CA SER A 443 -18.63 45.57 6.79
C SER A 443 -19.80 44.66 7.19
N LEU A 444 -20.10 44.64 8.46
CA LEU A 444 -21.25 43.91 8.99
C LEU A 444 -22.53 44.29 8.20
N GLY A 445 -23.21 43.28 7.67
CA GLY A 445 -24.40 43.49 6.87
C GLY A 445 -24.19 43.58 5.36
N ASP A 446 -22.95 43.64 4.87
CA ASP A 446 -22.64 43.56 3.45
C ASP A 446 -23.03 42.22 2.89
N THR A 447 -23.38 42.21 1.61
CA THR A 447 -23.82 40.99 0.91
C THR A 447 -22.77 40.51 -0.09
N VAL A 448 -22.37 39.27 0.02
CA VAL A 448 -21.32 38.62 -0.81
C VAL A 448 -21.91 37.43 -1.56
N PRO A 449 -21.64 37.29 -2.87
CA PRO A 449 -22.01 36.10 -3.61
C PRO A 449 -20.99 35.00 -3.43
N PHE A 450 -21.44 33.77 -3.16
CA PHE A 450 -20.64 32.55 -3.11
C PHE A 450 -21.07 31.58 -4.21
N ASN A 451 -20.09 30.95 -4.82
CA ASN A 451 -20.31 29.88 -5.78
C ASN A 451 -20.25 28.53 -5.06
N MET A 452 -21.33 27.77 -5.11
CA MET A 452 -21.47 26.47 -4.47
C MET A 452 -21.63 25.31 -5.45
N GLY A 453 -21.27 25.51 -6.72
CA GLY A 453 -21.36 24.48 -7.75
C GLY A 453 -20.42 23.29 -7.53
N LEU A 454 -19.40 23.41 -6.67
CA LEU A 454 -18.33 22.42 -6.42
C LEU A 454 -17.73 21.88 -7.73
N SER A 455 -17.55 22.75 -8.70
CA SER A 455 -17.08 22.42 -10.04
C SER A 455 -16.22 23.55 -10.58
N CYS A 456 -15.14 23.21 -11.25
CA CYS A 456 -14.30 24.17 -11.95
C CYS A 456 -14.85 24.57 -13.32
N ALA A 457 -15.96 24.01 -13.78
CA ALA A 457 -16.56 24.36 -15.06
C ALA A 457 -17.15 25.78 -15.05
N SER A 458 -16.78 26.60 -16.02
CA SER A 458 -17.39 27.92 -16.20
C SER A 458 -18.84 27.74 -16.62
N GLY A 459 -19.80 27.96 -15.74
CA GLY A 459 -21.23 27.92 -16.04
C GLY A 459 -22.06 27.00 -15.15
N ASP A 460 -21.48 26.18 -14.32
CA ASP A 460 -22.18 25.37 -13.32
C ASP A 460 -22.25 26.18 -12.01
N THR A 461 -23.14 27.20 -11.98
CA THR A 461 -23.14 28.20 -10.94
C THR A 461 -24.42 28.11 -10.10
N LEU A 462 -24.36 27.26 -9.07
CA LEU A 462 -25.23 27.47 -7.93
C LEU A 462 -24.66 28.65 -7.12
N GLN A 463 -25.21 29.86 -7.33
CA GLN A 463 -24.80 31.01 -6.55
C GLN A 463 -25.67 31.19 -5.31
N VAL A 464 -25.01 31.40 -4.18
CA VAL A 464 -25.63 31.77 -2.90
C VAL A 464 -25.24 33.23 -2.61
N LEU A 465 -26.22 34.05 -2.31
CA LEU A 465 -26.01 35.40 -1.84
C LEU A 465 -26.09 35.38 -0.31
N ALA A 466 -25.00 35.73 0.36
CA ALA A 466 -24.90 35.69 1.81
C ALA A 466 -24.57 37.05 2.39
N GLN A 467 -25.16 37.35 3.54
CA GLN A 467 -24.90 38.58 4.31
C GLN A 467 -23.84 38.29 5.36
N ILE A 468 -22.90 39.24 5.58
CA ILE A 468 -21.94 39.16 6.66
C ILE A 468 -22.68 39.34 7.97
N ALA A 469 -22.76 38.25 8.73
CA ALA A 469 -23.44 38.18 10.02
C ALA A 469 -22.54 38.52 11.20
N TYR A 470 -21.22 38.22 11.09
CA TYR A 470 -20.24 38.48 12.13
C TYR A 470 -18.82 38.54 11.55
N ILE A 471 -18.02 39.48 12.07
CA ILE A 471 -16.59 39.59 11.77
C ILE A 471 -15.84 39.41 13.07
N GLY A 472 -15.16 38.29 13.25
CA GLY A 472 -14.35 37.96 14.39
C GLY A 472 -12.88 38.21 14.20
N ASP A 473 -12.06 37.75 15.15
CA ASP A 473 -10.61 37.88 15.09
C ASP A 473 -9.97 36.97 14.02
N GLU A 474 -10.43 35.71 13.94
CA GLU A 474 -9.88 34.70 13.03
C GLU A 474 -10.95 34.09 12.10
N THR A 475 -12.22 34.55 12.18
CA THR A 475 -13.30 34.07 11.33
C THR A 475 -14.17 35.21 10.79
N VAL A 476 -14.77 34.99 9.62
CA VAL A 476 -15.88 35.81 9.08
C VAL A 476 -17.07 34.89 8.83
N TRP A 477 -18.22 35.23 9.40
CA TRP A 477 -19.43 34.45 9.31
C TRP A 477 -20.40 35.09 8.35
N TYR A 478 -20.83 34.28 7.37
CA TYR A 478 -21.77 34.66 6.34
C TYR A 478 -23.05 33.82 6.49
N GLU A 479 -24.21 34.48 6.42
CA GLU A 479 -25.50 33.83 6.38
C GLU A 479 -26.14 33.96 5.00
N ASP A 480 -26.50 32.83 4.38
CA ASP A 480 -27.32 32.80 3.18
C ASP A 480 -28.63 33.53 3.43
N ILE A 481 -28.93 34.60 2.65
CA ILE A 481 -30.17 35.35 2.76
C ILE A 481 -31.43 34.51 2.51
N GLY A 482 -31.28 33.33 1.95
CA GLY A 482 -32.36 32.41 1.74
C GLY A 482 -32.50 31.33 2.82
N ASN A 483 -31.79 31.44 3.93
CA ASN A 483 -31.94 30.51 5.05
C ASN A 483 -33.34 30.54 5.64
N PRO A 484 -33.82 29.43 6.26
CA PRO A 484 -35.12 29.41 6.96
C PRO A 484 -35.20 30.45 8.07
N LEU A 485 -36.29 31.18 8.13
CA LEU A 485 -36.57 32.11 9.21
C LEU A 485 -37.57 31.48 10.21
N PRO A 486 -37.52 31.80 11.51
CA PRO A 486 -36.85 32.94 12.16
C PRO A 486 -35.51 32.61 12.87
N GLU A 487 -34.93 31.43 12.70
CA GLU A 487 -33.82 31.01 13.57
C GLU A 487 -32.45 31.13 12.87
N SER A 488 -31.86 32.32 12.91
CA SER A 488 -30.44 32.52 12.68
C SER A 488 -29.65 32.42 13.98
N PHE A 489 -28.32 32.27 13.89
CA PHE A 489 -27.44 32.47 15.03
C PHE A 489 -27.44 33.97 15.44
N THR A 490 -27.31 34.21 16.72
CA THR A 490 -27.15 35.56 17.26
C THR A 490 -25.66 36.02 17.16
N ALA A 491 -25.44 37.32 17.21
CA ALA A 491 -24.08 37.86 17.26
C ALA A 491 -23.25 37.29 18.43
N SER A 492 -23.88 36.97 19.57
CA SER A 492 -23.21 36.35 20.71
C SER A 492 -22.82 34.88 20.45
N GLU A 493 -23.63 34.14 19.69
CA GLU A 493 -23.30 32.75 19.32
C GLU A 493 -22.12 32.76 18.34
N TYR A 494 -22.12 33.61 17.32
CA TYR A 494 -20.99 33.80 16.43
C TYR A 494 -19.72 34.22 17.18
N GLN A 495 -19.82 35.13 18.11
CA GLN A 495 -18.72 35.53 18.96
C GLN A 495 -18.15 34.38 19.78
N ASN A 496 -19.02 33.50 20.28
CA ASN A 496 -18.58 32.31 21.03
C ASN A 496 -17.83 31.34 20.14
N PHE A 497 -18.30 31.06 18.91
CA PHE A 497 -17.62 30.24 17.94
C PHE A 497 -16.25 30.83 17.57
N ASP A 498 -16.19 32.10 17.22
CA ASP A 498 -14.94 32.78 16.90
C ASP A 498 -13.96 32.76 18.08
N THR A 499 -14.43 33.03 19.29
CA THR A 499 -13.60 33.01 20.51
C THR A 499 -13.06 31.61 20.77
N GLN A 500 -13.88 30.58 20.61
CA GLN A 500 -13.46 29.17 20.74
C GLN A 500 -12.43 28.80 19.66
N TYR A 501 -12.70 29.20 18.42
CA TYR A 501 -11.80 28.96 17.29
C TYR A 501 -10.46 29.66 17.51
N THR A 502 -10.46 30.96 17.79
CA THR A 502 -9.29 31.78 17.94
C THR A 502 -8.42 31.39 19.15
N SER A 503 -9.06 31.10 20.30
CA SER A 503 -8.32 30.88 21.55
C SER A 503 -7.93 29.42 21.79
N LYS A 504 -8.60 28.45 21.16
CA LYS A 504 -8.40 27.02 21.41
C LYS A 504 -8.12 26.24 20.14
N THR A 505 -9.02 26.33 19.17
CA THR A 505 -8.96 25.46 17.96
C THR A 505 -7.73 25.79 17.10
N LEU A 506 -7.65 27.00 16.61
CA LEU A 506 -6.61 27.39 15.66
C LEU A 506 -5.18 27.27 16.23
N PRO A 507 -4.90 27.67 17.50
CA PRO A 507 -3.59 27.43 18.09
C PRO A 507 -3.17 25.95 18.12
N VAL A 508 -4.08 25.06 18.48
CA VAL A 508 -3.81 23.60 18.47
C VAL A 508 -3.52 23.11 17.06
N LEU A 509 -4.35 23.51 16.09
CA LEU A 509 -4.14 23.10 14.70
C LEU A 509 -2.79 23.59 14.17
N LYS A 510 -2.42 24.86 14.44
CA LYS A 510 -1.11 25.40 14.05
C LYS A 510 0.06 24.63 14.70
N GLU A 511 -0.10 24.21 15.95
CA GLU A 511 0.95 23.46 16.65
C GLU A 511 1.14 22.04 16.12
N TYR A 512 0.08 21.34 15.74
CA TYR A 512 0.12 19.93 15.32
C TYR A 512 0.16 19.75 13.81
N TYR A 513 -0.51 20.61 13.04
CA TYR A 513 -0.65 20.44 11.59
C TYR A 513 0.10 21.49 10.78
N GLY A 514 0.36 22.65 11.37
CA GLY A 514 0.95 23.80 10.68
C GLY A 514 -0.09 24.87 10.38
N ASP A 515 0.33 25.91 9.71
CA ASP A 515 -0.54 27.02 9.30
C ASP A 515 -1.22 26.69 7.96
N TYR A 516 -2.43 27.20 7.74
CA TYR A 516 -3.06 27.15 6.43
C TYR A 516 -2.63 28.36 5.57
N GLY A 517 -2.70 28.17 4.24
CA GLY A 517 -2.46 29.28 3.32
C GLY A 517 -3.64 30.26 3.36
N ASP A 518 -3.36 31.52 3.50
CA ASP A 518 -4.34 32.61 3.44
C ASP A 518 -4.46 33.07 1.98
N ILE A 519 -5.42 32.47 1.24
CA ILE A 519 -5.54 32.62 -0.21
C ILE A 519 -6.10 34.00 -0.58
N ASP A 520 -7.07 34.48 0.17
CA ASP A 520 -7.72 35.76 -0.05
C ASP A 520 -7.04 36.91 0.72
N SER A 521 -5.98 36.61 1.49
CA SER A 521 -5.17 37.56 2.27
C SER A 521 -5.97 38.37 3.29
N ASN A 522 -7.06 37.80 3.83
CA ASN A 522 -7.89 38.39 4.87
C ASN A 522 -7.50 37.90 6.28
N GLY A 523 -6.65 36.88 6.39
CA GLY A 523 -6.18 36.29 7.65
C GLY A 523 -7.25 35.52 8.41
N LYS A 524 -8.38 35.16 7.82
CA LYS A 524 -9.56 34.62 8.50
C LYS A 524 -10.19 33.45 7.73
N LEU A 525 -10.69 32.50 8.48
CA LEU A 525 -11.54 31.46 7.92
C LEU A 525 -12.94 32.04 7.61
N SER A 526 -13.40 31.88 6.39
CA SER A 526 -14.78 32.18 5.97
C SER A 526 -15.71 31.03 6.34
N VAL A 527 -16.79 31.31 7.07
CA VAL A 527 -17.82 30.32 7.44
C VAL A 527 -19.14 30.71 6.80
N LEU A 528 -19.61 29.93 5.83
CA LEU A 528 -20.89 30.16 5.16
C LEU A 528 -21.95 29.22 5.74
N VAL A 529 -22.88 29.80 6.49
CA VAL A 529 -24.07 29.12 7.00
C VAL A 529 -25.16 29.17 5.92
N THR A 530 -25.49 28.01 5.30
CA THR A 530 -26.40 28.00 4.16
C THR A 530 -27.30 26.77 4.11
N LYS A 531 -28.56 27.02 3.71
CA LYS A 531 -29.56 25.97 3.42
C LYS A 531 -29.14 25.03 2.29
N GLU A 532 -28.16 25.41 1.46
CA GLU A 532 -27.68 24.54 0.40
C GLU A 532 -26.97 23.31 0.96
N VAL A 533 -26.35 23.45 2.14
CA VAL A 533 -25.82 22.30 2.91
C VAL A 533 -26.98 21.45 3.45
N ASN A 534 -28.08 22.06 3.95
CA ASN A 534 -29.25 21.31 4.38
C ASN A 534 -29.86 20.46 3.26
N LYS A 535 -29.93 21.00 2.02
CA LYS A 535 -30.43 20.30 0.84
C LYS A 535 -29.63 19.05 0.49
N ARG A 536 -28.36 19.00 0.84
CA ARG A 536 -27.50 17.83 0.60
C ARG A 536 -27.83 16.62 1.45
N LYS A 537 -28.84 16.68 2.35
CA LYS A 537 -29.38 15.60 3.21
C LYS A 537 -28.35 14.75 3.95
N ARG A 538 -27.14 14.64 3.45
CA ARG A 538 -26.09 13.72 3.88
C ARG A 538 -24.86 14.39 4.47
N THR A 539 -24.72 15.72 4.39
CA THR A 539 -23.58 16.42 4.95
C THR A 539 -23.94 17.24 6.18
N LEU A 540 -22.97 17.40 7.09
CA LEU A 540 -23.02 18.27 8.27
C LEU A 540 -22.35 19.61 8.01
N GLY A 541 -21.38 19.61 7.15
CA GLY A 541 -20.56 20.72 6.67
C GLY A 541 -19.44 20.16 5.83
N PHE A 542 -18.70 20.97 5.16
CA PHE A 542 -17.53 20.57 4.38
C PHE A 542 -16.68 21.77 3.99
N VAL A 543 -15.44 21.48 3.62
CA VAL A 543 -14.54 22.35 2.85
C VAL A 543 -14.41 21.78 1.46
N TRP A 544 -14.33 22.62 0.43
CA TRP A 544 -14.05 22.19 -0.93
C TRP A 544 -12.69 22.70 -1.39
N GLY A 545 -11.76 21.78 -1.63
CA GLY A 545 -10.40 22.11 -2.06
C GLY A 545 -10.29 22.85 -3.39
N GLY A 546 -11.34 22.82 -4.21
CA GLY A 546 -11.44 23.63 -5.44
C GLY A 546 -11.47 25.12 -5.18
N ASP A 547 -11.98 25.57 -4.01
CA ASP A 547 -11.96 27.00 -3.63
C ASP A 547 -10.54 27.52 -3.35
N LEU A 548 -9.62 26.61 -3.07
CA LEU A 548 -8.22 26.91 -2.83
C LEU A 548 -7.38 26.92 -4.11
N VAL A 549 -7.99 26.65 -5.27
CA VAL A 549 -7.34 26.66 -6.58
C VAL A 549 -7.54 28.01 -7.26
N PRO A 550 -6.51 28.59 -7.91
CA PRO A 550 -6.65 29.85 -8.64
C PRO A 550 -7.79 29.86 -9.67
N SER A 551 -8.55 30.96 -9.76
CA SER A 551 -9.72 31.08 -10.64
C SER A 551 -9.41 30.93 -12.12
N ASN A 552 -8.20 31.19 -12.57
CA ASN A 552 -7.77 30.93 -13.94
C ASN A 552 -7.63 29.41 -14.25
N LEU A 553 -7.52 28.58 -13.23
CA LEU A 553 -7.48 27.11 -13.32
C LEU A 553 -8.81 26.47 -12.91
N CYS A 554 -9.51 27.11 -11.99
CA CYS A 554 -10.83 26.71 -11.49
C CYS A 554 -11.78 27.89 -11.49
N PRO A 555 -12.43 28.24 -12.62
CA PRO A 555 -13.31 29.41 -12.72
C PRO A 555 -14.50 29.43 -11.75
N GLY A 556 -14.87 28.28 -11.20
CA GLY A 556 -15.91 28.16 -10.19
C GLY A 556 -15.42 28.32 -8.73
N ALA A 557 -14.12 28.49 -8.50
CA ALA A 557 -13.56 28.69 -7.17
C ALA A 557 -13.92 30.05 -6.56
N ASN A 558 -14.17 30.07 -5.25
CA ASN A 558 -14.37 31.30 -4.50
C ASN A 558 -13.05 31.98 -4.11
N GLN A 559 -11.93 31.27 -4.25
CA GLN A 559 -10.58 31.71 -3.89
C GLN A 559 -10.46 32.20 -2.43
N ALA A 560 -10.97 31.38 -1.52
CA ALA A 560 -10.92 31.62 -0.08
C ALA A 560 -10.96 30.30 0.71
N GLU A 561 -10.56 30.34 1.95
CA GLU A 561 -10.69 29.28 2.92
C GLU A 561 -12.13 29.27 3.44
N ILE A 562 -12.97 28.38 2.90
CA ILE A 562 -14.42 28.40 3.19
C ILE A 562 -14.85 27.09 3.83
N PHE A 563 -15.41 27.19 5.04
CA PHE A 563 -16.21 26.15 5.63
C PHE A 563 -17.68 26.38 5.33
N TYR A 564 -18.32 25.43 4.69
CA TYR A 564 -19.74 25.42 4.37
C TYR A 564 -20.51 24.66 5.44
N GLY A 565 -21.35 25.34 6.21
CA GLY A 565 -22.05 24.80 7.36
C GLY A 565 -23.57 24.78 7.17
N LEU A 566 -24.24 23.89 7.91
CA LEU A 566 -25.70 23.77 7.99
C LEU A 566 -26.33 25.05 8.52
N ALA A 567 -27.46 25.47 7.94
CA ALA A 567 -28.34 26.49 8.53
C ALA A 567 -29.28 25.88 9.57
N PRO A 568 -29.63 26.59 10.67
CA PRO A 568 -30.69 26.19 11.55
C PRO A 568 -32.03 26.07 10.79
N ASP A 569 -32.71 24.93 10.96
CA ASP A 569 -34.02 24.62 10.37
C ASP A 569 -34.82 23.68 11.31
N PRO A 570 -35.24 24.16 12.47
CA PRO A 570 -35.93 23.32 13.45
C PRO A 570 -37.29 22.79 12.98
N GLU A 571 -37.90 23.45 12.02
CA GLU A 571 -39.17 23.01 11.44
C GLU A 571 -38.97 22.01 10.28
N GLY A 572 -37.72 21.78 9.83
CA GLY A 572 -37.41 20.87 8.71
C GLY A 572 -37.99 21.34 7.40
N THR A 573 -37.98 22.64 7.14
CA THR A 573 -38.53 23.24 5.91
C THR A 573 -37.72 22.89 4.67
N ILE A 574 -36.44 22.59 4.86
CA ILE A 574 -35.53 22.17 3.79
C ILE A 574 -35.42 20.63 3.81
N GLU A 575 -35.96 20.02 2.75
CA GLU A 575 -35.86 18.57 2.47
C GLU A 575 -36.38 17.69 3.62
N ASN A 576 -37.28 18.22 4.47
CA ASN A 576 -37.79 17.58 5.69
C ASN A 576 -36.68 17.20 6.68
N ARG A 577 -35.58 17.93 6.69
CA ARG A 577 -34.46 17.72 7.57
C ARG A 577 -34.52 18.68 8.76
N VAL A 578 -34.92 18.17 9.92
CA VAL A 578 -34.97 18.95 11.16
C VAL A 578 -33.53 19.21 11.65
N VAL A 579 -33.14 20.48 11.74
CA VAL A 579 -31.81 20.95 12.16
C VAL A 579 -31.96 21.98 13.28
N PRO A 580 -32.08 21.53 14.55
CA PRO A 580 -32.22 22.45 15.68
C PRO A 580 -30.97 23.28 15.91
N LYS A 581 -31.13 24.55 16.16
CA LYS A 581 -30.02 25.48 16.46
C LYS A 581 -29.17 25.02 17.65
N SER A 582 -29.80 24.51 18.72
CA SER A 582 -29.10 23.98 19.89
C SER A 582 -28.17 22.83 19.57
N TRP A 583 -28.54 21.97 18.60
CA TRP A 583 -27.68 20.90 18.12
C TRP A 583 -26.49 21.41 17.31
N LEU A 584 -26.71 22.41 16.46
CA LEU A 584 -25.65 23.03 15.69
C LEU A 584 -24.63 23.75 16.59
N THR A 585 -25.07 24.35 17.70
CA THR A 585 -24.17 25.00 18.67
C THR A 585 -23.19 24.00 19.27
N ASP A 586 -23.58 22.74 19.48
CA ASP A 586 -22.69 21.70 19.95
C ASP A 586 -21.84 21.10 18.84
N LEU A 587 -22.35 21.09 17.61
CA LEU A 587 -21.70 20.49 16.45
C LEU A 587 -20.60 21.36 15.84
N TYR A 588 -20.82 22.67 15.76
CA TYR A 588 -19.97 23.57 14.97
C TYR A 588 -18.52 23.61 15.46
N ASP A 589 -18.29 23.65 16.77
CA ASP A 589 -16.94 23.73 17.32
C ASP A 589 -16.03 22.55 16.88
N PRO A 590 -16.39 21.28 17.09
CA PRO A 590 -15.57 20.17 16.61
C PRO A 590 -15.55 20.09 15.08
N LEU A 591 -16.64 20.39 14.41
CA LEU A 591 -16.72 20.35 12.95
C LEU A 591 -15.80 21.40 12.30
N ILE A 592 -15.73 22.62 12.82
CA ILE A 592 -14.80 23.66 12.34
C ILE A 592 -13.34 23.19 12.53
N ALA A 593 -13.02 22.53 13.64
CA ALA A 593 -11.67 21.98 13.85
C ALA A 593 -11.34 20.90 12.80
N HIS A 594 -12.30 20.01 12.51
CA HIS A 594 -12.20 18.99 11.48
C HIS A 594 -11.95 19.62 10.10
N GLU A 595 -12.82 20.51 9.68
CA GLU A 595 -12.78 21.13 8.35
C GLU A 595 -11.58 22.07 8.16
N THR A 596 -11.19 22.84 9.18
CA THR A 596 -9.96 23.65 9.10
C THR A 596 -8.72 22.76 8.92
N THR A 597 -8.73 21.55 9.49
CA THR A 597 -7.64 20.60 9.29
C THR A 597 -7.51 20.21 7.81
N HIS A 598 -8.63 20.03 7.10
CA HIS A 598 -8.60 19.81 5.65
C HIS A 598 -8.03 21.00 4.88
N VAL A 599 -8.39 22.23 5.28
CA VAL A 599 -7.77 23.42 4.68
C VAL A 599 -6.24 23.39 4.84
N ILE A 600 -5.73 23.06 6.04
CA ILE A 600 -4.28 22.95 6.29
C ILE A 600 -3.66 21.84 5.42
N GLN A 601 -4.28 20.68 5.35
CA GLN A 601 -3.78 19.53 4.58
C GLN A 601 -3.71 19.85 3.09
N ILE A 602 -4.74 20.47 2.52
CA ILE A 602 -4.83 20.80 1.09
C ILE A 602 -3.87 21.95 0.75
N THR A 603 -3.86 23.03 1.55
CA THR A 603 -2.94 24.17 1.33
C THR A 603 -1.48 23.75 1.51
N GLY A 604 -1.19 22.82 2.42
CA GLY A 604 0.13 22.20 2.55
C GLY A 604 0.60 21.55 1.25
N ASN A 605 -0.29 20.85 0.55
CA ASN A 605 0.00 20.26 -0.77
C ASN A 605 0.34 21.33 -1.82
N PHE A 606 -0.38 22.44 -1.81
CA PHE A 606 -0.20 23.49 -2.81
C PHE A 606 1.02 24.37 -2.54
N TYR A 607 1.22 24.81 -1.30
CA TYR A 607 2.23 25.82 -0.93
C TYR A 607 3.54 25.24 -0.42
N GLN A 608 3.48 24.15 0.34
CA GLN A 608 4.66 23.54 0.96
C GLN A 608 5.25 22.40 0.15
N ASN A 609 4.68 22.08 -1.02
CA ASN A 609 5.02 20.92 -1.86
C ASN A 609 4.86 19.58 -1.13
N SER A 610 4.00 19.49 -0.11
CA SER A 610 3.73 18.20 0.53
C SER A 610 3.10 17.21 -0.46
N GLU A 611 3.30 15.92 -0.23
CA GLU A 611 2.63 14.89 -1.01
C GLU A 611 1.13 14.88 -0.69
N TYR A 612 0.28 14.66 -1.71
CA TYR A 612 -1.16 14.53 -1.49
C TYR A 612 -1.44 13.29 -0.65
N LYS A 613 -2.03 13.49 0.52
CA LYS A 613 -2.28 12.42 1.48
C LYS A 613 -3.40 11.50 1.04
N SER A 614 -3.39 10.27 1.51
CA SER A 614 -4.49 9.33 1.32
C SER A 614 -5.74 9.78 2.09
N SER A 615 -6.92 9.33 1.64
CA SER A 615 -8.19 9.65 2.32
C SER A 615 -8.17 9.34 3.81
N TRP A 616 -7.63 8.19 4.19
CA TRP A 616 -7.58 7.81 5.60
C TRP A 616 -6.64 8.70 6.43
N GLU A 617 -5.57 9.25 5.80
CA GLU A 617 -4.69 10.24 6.46
C GLU A 617 -5.41 11.57 6.63
N MET A 618 -6.17 12.00 5.63
CA MET A 618 -6.89 13.26 5.69
C MET A 618 -8.00 13.20 6.73
N GLU A 619 -8.90 12.23 6.64
CA GLU A 619 -10.05 12.10 7.52
C GLU A 619 -9.66 11.71 8.95
N GLY A 620 -8.73 10.74 9.09
CA GLY A 620 -8.20 10.37 10.41
C GLY A 620 -7.47 11.52 11.10
N GLY A 621 -6.75 12.34 10.33
CA GLY A 621 -6.10 13.55 10.84
C GLY A 621 -7.10 14.60 11.30
N ALA A 622 -8.16 14.84 10.54
CA ALA A 622 -9.21 15.78 10.89
C ALA A 622 -9.99 15.32 12.15
N THR A 623 -10.30 14.01 12.25
CA THR A 623 -10.91 13.43 13.46
C THR A 623 -9.97 13.48 14.68
N LEU A 624 -8.65 13.33 14.48
CA LEU A 624 -7.66 13.50 15.55
C LEU A 624 -7.59 14.97 16.01
N ALA A 625 -7.74 15.93 15.09
CA ALA A 625 -7.73 17.35 15.42
C ALA A 625 -8.83 17.71 16.43
N GLU A 626 -10.03 17.19 16.28
CA GLU A 626 -11.12 17.35 17.25
C GLU A 626 -10.67 16.92 18.65
N GLN A 627 -10.04 15.75 18.74
CA GLN A 627 -9.54 15.20 20.00
C GLN A 627 -8.44 16.10 20.63
N LEU A 628 -7.52 16.59 19.83
CA LEU A 628 -6.43 17.46 20.28
C LEU A 628 -6.95 18.79 20.83
N VAL A 629 -7.96 19.39 20.17
CA VAL A 629 -8.64 20.59 20.67
C VAL A 629 -9.40 20.29 21.97
N GLY A 630 -10.03 19.14 22.07
CA GLY A 630 -10.68 18.69 23.31
C GLY A 630 -9.70 18.63 24.48
N TYR A 631 -8.46 18.14 24.26
CA TYR A 631 -7.41 18.15 25.29
C TYR A 631 -7.07 19.56 25.77
N GLU A 632 -6.97 20.55 24.87
CA GLU A 632 -6.70 21.93 25.22
C GLU A 632 -7.84 22.55 26.03
N ILE A 633 -9.10 22.22 25.68
CA ILE A 633 -10.28 22.76 26.35
C ILE A 633 -10.42 22.27 27.79
N TYR A 634 -10.18 20.97 28.00
CA TYR A 634 -10.37 20.33 29.31
C TYR A 634 -9.08 20.22 30.13
N GLY A 635 -7.96 20.73 29.62
CA GLY A 635 -6.66 20.60 30.26
C GLY A 635 -6.10 19.19 30.30
N ASN A 636 -6.64 18.31 29.46
CA ASN A 636 -6.24 16.92 29.34
C ASN A 636 -5.20 16.82 28.22
N GLY A 637 -3.94 16.65 28.58
CA GLY A 637 -2.88 16.43 27.57
C GLY A 637 -2.77 14.98 27.15
N SER A 638 -1.94 14.73 26.14
CA SER A 638 -1.49 13.38 25.78
C SER A 638 -0.72 12.71 26.93
N GLY A 639 -0.71 11.37 26.98
CA GLY A 639 0.01 10.61 27.98
C GLY A 639 -0.65 10.55 29.37
N LEU A 640 -1.95 10.89 29.49
CA LEU A 640 -2.69 10.88 30.76
C LEU A 640 -3.55 9.63 30.97
N ASP A 641 -3.61 8.72 29.99
CA ASP A 641 -4.41 7.50 30.03
C ASP A 641 -5.87 7.77 30.40
N LEU A 642 -6.51 8.70 29.67
CA LEU A 642 -7.86 9.18 29.93
C LEU A 642 -8.89 8.07 29.80
N GLY A 643 -9.80 7.99 30.76
CA GLY A 643 -10.84 6.96 30.83
C GLY A 643 -12.21 7.47 30.39
N LEU A 644 -13.23 6.63 30.68
CA LEU A 644 -14.63 6.91 30.32
C LEU A 644 -15.17 8.20 30.96
N SER A 645 -14.71 8.57 32.15
CA SER A 645 -15.12 9.82 32.83
C SER A 645 -14.70 11.04 32.01
N ASP A 646 -13.44 11.06 31.56
CA ASP A 646 -12.88 12.16 30.78
C ASP A 646 -13.52 12.21 29.40
N PHE A 647 -13.73 11.06 28.78
CA PHE A 647 -14.46 10.94 27.52
C PHE A 647 -15.88 11.53 27.63
N ASN A 648 -16.62 11.20 28.68
CA ASN A 648 -17.95 11.76 28.87
C ASN A 648 -17.95 13.28 29.12
N THR A 649 -16.93 13.80 29.81
CA THR A 649 -16.77 15.24 30.06
C THR A 649 -16.56 16.01 28.77
N GLY A 650 -15.70 15.51 27.89
CA GLY A 650 -15.41 16.12 26.59
C GLY A 650 -16.20 15.52 25.42
N PHE A 651 -17.36 14.91 25.67
CA PHE A 651 -18.07 14.06 24.72
C PHE A 651 -18.23 14.64 23.31
N LYS A 652 -18.52 15.93 23.15
CA LYS A 652 -18.71 16.53 21.84
C LYS A 652 -17.44 16.51 20.98
N TRP A 653 -16.24 16.53 21.62
CA TRP A 653 -14.93 16.53 21.00
C TRP A 653 -14.34 15.13 20.77
N TYR A 654 -14.84 14.15 21.55
CA TYR A 654 -14.28 12.79 21.53
C TYR A 654 -15.23 11.75 20.95
N ARG A 655 -16.49 12.14 20.71
CA ARG A 655 -17.55 11.24 20.29
C ARG A 655 -17.21 10.53 18.98
N ASP A 656 -16.65 11.24 18.02
CA ASP A 656 -16.63 10.77 16.65
C ASP A 656 -15.64 9.62 16.46
N TRP A 657 -14.41 9.76 16.92
CA TRP A 657 -13.45 8.66 16.85
C TRP A 657 -13.94 7.40 17.58
N ALA A 658 -14.52 7.53 18.75
CA ALA A 658 -14.95 6.38 19.53
C ALA A 658 -16.21 5.73 18.95
N SER A 659 -17.17 6.55 18.48
CA SER A 659 -18.35 6.06 17.78
C SER A 659 -17.97 5.29 16.51
N ASP A 660 -17.04 5.82 15.73
CA ASP A 660 -16.60 5.24 14.46
C ASP A 660 -15.80 3.96 14.66
N LEU A 661 -14.98 3.91 15.71
CA LEU A 661 -14.28 2.70 16.11
C LEU A 661 -15.23 1.54 16.44
N THR A 662 -16.44 1.83 16.97
CA THR A 662 -17.45 0.79 17.23
C THR A 662 -17.94 0.10 15.96
N TYR A 663 -17.97 0.80 14.83
CA TYR A 663 -18.34 0.21 13.53
C TYR A 663 -17.29 -0.75 13.00
N TYR A 664 -16.03 -0.44 13.21
CA TYR A 664 -14.95 -1.35 12.88
C TYR A 664 -15.02 -2.66 13.66
N PHE A 665 -15.38 -2.58 14.93
CA PHE A 665 -15.56 -3.75 15.80
C PHE A 665 -16.90 -4.49 15.56
N GLY A 666 -17.75 -4.00 14.66
CA GLY A 666 -18.99 -4.66 14.29
C GLY A 666 -20.18 -4.42 15.21
N TYR A 667 -20.15 -3.35 15.99
CA TYR A 667 -21.29 -2.90 16.75
C TYR A 667 -22.22 -2.04 15.91
N SER A 668 -23.23 -2.63 15.30
CA SER A 668 -24.33 -1.84 14.74
C SER A 668 -25.55 -1.91 15.65
N LYS A 669 -26.20 -0.76 15.81
CA LYS A 669 -27.50 -0.67 16.54
C LYS A 669 -28.63 -1.49 15.89
N SER A 670 -28.43 -1.96 14.67
CA SER A 670 -29.42 -2.72 13.90
C SER A 670 -29.50 -4.20 14.29
N GLY A 671 -28.70 -4.68 15.24
CA GLY A 671 -28.67 -6.09 15.63
C GLY A 671 -28.13 -7.04 14.54
N LYS A 672 -27.48 -6.51 13.50
CA LYS A 672 -26.79 -7.32 12.50
C LYS A 672 -25.51 -7.91 13.07
N VAL A 673 -25.09 -9.02 12.51
CA VAL A 673 -23.87 -9.74 12.87
C VAL A 673 -22.68 -8.78 12.94
N PRO A 674 -21.81 -8.86 13.97
CA PRO A 674 -20.59 -8.07 14.01
C PRO A 674 -19.81 -8.20 12.71
N ASN A 675 -19.28 -7.09 12.20
CA ASN A 675 -18.32 -7.15 11.10
C ASN A 675 -17.12 -7.95 11.59
N ALA A 676 -16.51 -8.70 10.69
CA ALA A 676 -15.21 -9.26 10.95
C ALA A 676 -14.17 -8.15 10.77
N PRO A 677 -13.44 -7.70 11.82
CA PRO A 677 -12.47 -6.62 11.68
C PRO A 677 -11.42 -6.92 10.61
N GLU A 678 -11.07 -8.20 10.44
CA GLU A 678 -10.15 -8.68 9.42
C GLU A 678 -10.65 -8.43 7.99
N GLU A 679 -11.95 -8.40 7.77
CA GLU A 679 -12.56 -8.14 6.47
C GLU A 679 -12.90 -6.65 6.25
N CYS A 680 -12.69 -5.80 7.26
CA CYS A 680 -13.00 -4.37 7.26
C CYS A 680 -11.76 -3.52 7.08
N SER A 681 -11.50 -3.00 5.89
CA SER A 681 -10.40 -2.06 5.68
C SER A 681 -10.73 -0.67 6.24
N TRP A 682 -9.83 -0.14 7.07
CA TRP A 682 -9.88 1.25 7.52
C TRP A 682 -9.02 2.19 6.65
N MET A 683 -8.37 1.65 5.61
CA MET A 683 -7.54 2.38 4.65
C MET A 683 -8.23 2.56 3.31
N GLY A 684 -9.56 2.73 3.28
CA GLY A 684 -10.33 2.82 2.04
C GLY A 684 -9.78 3.86 1.07
N LYS A 685 -9.76 3.51 -0.22
CA LYS A 685 -9.45 4.46 -1.30
C LYS A 685 -10.70 5.26 -1.68
N GLU A 686 -10.48 6.51 -2.04
CA GLU A 686 -11.50 7.49 -2.43
C GLU A 686 -12.48 6.97 -3.49
N SER A 687 -11.99 6.22 -4.48
CA SER A 687 -12.82 5.70 -5.59
C SER A 687 -13.61 4.45 -5.27
N GLN A 688 -13.40 3.82 -4.12
CA GLN A 688 -13.96 2.49 -3.87
C GLN A 688 -15.06 2.45 -2.81
N GLY A 689 -15.28 3.51 -2.07
CA GLY A 689 -16.43 3.72 -1.17
C GLY A 689 -16.86 2.54 -0.29
N ASN A 690 -16.14 1.40 -0.36
CA ASN A 690 -16.50 0.16 0.27
C ASN A 690 -15.26 -0.50 0.86
N ALA A 691 -15.13 -0.36 2.17
CA ALA A 691 -14.06 -0.95 2.96
C ALA A 691 -14.34 -2.45 3.31
N GLY A 692 -15.06 -3.16 2.47
CA GLY A 692 -15.47 -4.54 2.70
C GLY A 692 -16.87 -4.62 3.35
N PRO A 693 -17.13 -5.62 4.23
CA PRO A 693 -18.40 -5.78 4.93
C PRO A 693 -18.65 -4.71 6.01
N CYS A 694 -17.74 -3.79 6.25
CA CYS A 694 -18.03 -2.55 6.97
C CYS A 694 -19.18 -1.83 6.25
N GLU A 695 -20.38 -1.87 6.84
CA GLU A 695 -21.60 -1.35 6.21
C GLU A 695 -21.58 0.17 5.98
N ASN A 696 -20.61 0.87 6.56
CA ASN A 696 -20.41 2.29 6.33
C ASN A 696 -18.91 2.67 6.40
N LEU A 697 -18.59 3.80 5.82
CA LEU A 697 -17.22 4.31 5.72
C LEU A 697 -16.65 4.86 7.04
N ARG A 698 -17.38 4.76 8.16
CA ARG A 698 -16.98 5.34 9.46
C ARG A 698 -15.66 4.78 9.98
N ALA A 699 -15.33 3.52 9.66
CA ALA A 699 -14.04 2.96 10.03
C ALA A 699 -12.84 3.76 9.50
N VAL A 700 -13.00 4.46 8.37
CA VAL A 700 -11.94 5.28 7.72
C VAL A 700 -11.69 6.60 8.46
N TYR A 701 -12.52 6.99 9.39
CA TYR A 701 -12.40 8.19 10.24
C TYR A 701 -11.80 7.84 11.62
N GLY A 702 -12.55 7.06 12.40
CA GLY A 702 -12.19 6.78 13.78
C GLY A 702 -10.97 5.87 13.93
N VAL A 703 -10.84 4.83 13.09
CA VAL A 703 -9.71 3.90 13.21
C VAL A 703 -8.37 4.56 12.87
N PRO A 704 -8.24 5.31 11.74
CA PRO A 704 -7.03 6.06 11.45
C PRO A 704 -6.68 7.11 12.52
N SER A 705 -7.67 7.80 13.10
CA SER A 705 -7.39 8.79 14.15
C SER A 705 -6.74 8.16 15.37
N ILE A 706 -7.16 6.95 15.76
CA ILE A 706 -6.54 6.19 16.85
C ILE A 706 -5.18 5.63 16.46
N PHE A 707 -5.01 5.19 15.20
CA PHE A 707 -3.70 4.83 14.69
C PHE A 707 -2.71 6.00 14.80
N MET A 708 -3.12 7.18 14.36
CA MET A 708 -2.31 8.39 14.42
C MET A 708 -2.03 8.78 15.87
N ARG A 709 -3.03 8.70 16.74
CA ARG A 709 -2.84 8.99 18.17
C ARG A 709 -1.82 8.04 18.80
N MET A 710 -1.91 6.74 18.52
CA MET A 710 -0.92 5.74 18.97
C MET A 710 0.50 6.09 18.48
N VAL A 711 0.63 6.49 17.21
CA VAL A 711 1.94 6.88 16.67
C VAL A 711 2.49 8.09 17.42
N LEU A 712 1.67 9.10 17.71
CA LEU A 712 2.10 10.25 18.48
C LEU A 712 2.43 9.87 19.94
N ASP A 713 1.67 9.00 20.56
CA ASP A 713 1.89 8.54 21.94
C ASP A 713 3.20 7.75 22.07
N LEU A 714 3.45 6.81 21.17
CA LEU A 714 4.62 5.92 21.27
C LEU A 714 5.92 6.58 20.78
N TYR A 715 5.86 7.35 19.71
CA TYR A 715 7.06 7.84 19.04
C TYR A 715 7.27 9.34 19.24
N GLY A 716 6.21 10.11 19.56
CA GLY A 716 6.29 11.53 19.82
C GLY A 716 7.22 11.93 20.95
N PRO A 717 7.21 11.24 22.12
CA PRO A 717 8.09 11.60 23.24
C PRO A 717 9.58 11.57 22.90
N ASN A 718 10.00 10.74 21.96
CA ASN A 718 11.38 10.59 21.53
C ASN A 718 11.70 11.31 20.21
N TYR A 719 10.72 11.90 19.57
CA TYR A 719 10.92 12.63 18.32
C TYR A 719 11.51 14.02 18.59
N PRO A 720 12.48 14.52 17.79
CA PRO A 720 13.03 15.85 17.95
C PRO A 720 11.95 16.94 17.88
N GLY A 721 11.69 17.60 18.98
CA GLY A 721 10.60 18.59 19.12
C GLY A 721 9.27 18.02 19.61
N GLY A 722 9.24 16.73 19.99
CA GLY A 722 8.07 16.11 20.62
C GLY A 722 6.96 15.73 19.63
N GLU A 723 5.81 15.32 20.16
CA GLU A 723 4.67 14.85 19.36
C GLU A 723 4.13 15.90 18.37
N LYS A 724 4.15 17.17 18.72
CA LYS A 724 3.73 18.27 17.84
C LYS A 724 4.62 18.37 16.60
N ALA A 725 5.93 18.20 16.78
CA ALA A 725 6.88 18.20 15.69
C ALA A 725 6.74 16.93 14.82
N LEU A 726 6.48 15.79 15.45
CA LEU A 726 6.18 14.55 14.72
C LEU A 726 4.92 14.70 13.86
N SER A 727 3.84 15.22 14.43
CA SER A 727 2.59 15.47 13.70
C SER A 727 2.82 16.37 12.48
N ARG A 728 3.50 17.51 12.67
CA ARG A 728 3.84 18.43 11.56
C ARG A 728 4.70 17.76 10.50
N ALA A 729 5.64 16.91 10.88
CA ALA A 729 6.46 16.17 9.91
C ALA A 729 5.64 15.20 9.07
N LEU A 730 4.67 14.52 9.70
CA LEU A 730 3.76 13.59 9.00
C LEU A 730 2.85 14.34 8.01
N VAL A 731 2.28 15.47 8.41
CA VAL A 731 1.41 16.28 7.56
C VAL A 731 2.21 16.96 6.44
N GLY A 732 3.37 17.54 6.75
CA GLY A 732 4.19 18.31 5.82
C GLY A 732 5.15 17.47 4.95
N SER A 733 5.09 16.14 4.99
CA SER A 733 5.95 15.27 4.19
C SER A 733 5.80 15.54 2.69
N THR A 734 6.95 15.72 2.00
CA THR A 734 7.01 16.09 0.57
C THR A 734 7.15 14.90 -0.36
N ASP A 735 7.55 13.73 0.15
CA ASP A 735 7.99 12.60 -0.67
C ASP A 735 7.13 11.34 -0.48
N HIS A 736 6.30 11.30 0.57
CA HIS A 736 5.56 10.10 0.94
C HIS A 736 4.16 10.40 1.45
N SER A 737 3.25 9.46 1.18
CA SER A 737 1.90 9.40 1.72
C SER A 737 1.60 8.00 2.26
N GLY A 738 0.52 7.86 3.03
CA GLY A 738 0.08 6.58 3.58
C GLY A 738 1.08 6.00 4.59
N LEU A 739 1.06 4.69 4.77
CA LEU A 739 1.96 3.99 5.70
C LEU A 739 3.45 4.21 5.39
N SER A 740 3.79 4.52 4.13
CA SER A 740 5.16 4.86 3.75
C SER A 740 5.62 6.15 4.42
N ASN A 741 4.74 7.13 4.54
CA ASN A 741 4.99 8.39 5.25
C ASN A 741 5.27 8.13 6.73
N TYR A 742 4.40 7.38 7.40
CA TYR A 742 4.57 7.04 8.82
C TYR A 742 5.86 6.27 9.07
N SER A 743 6.14 5.26 8.25
CA SER A 743 7.36 4.46 8.36
C SER A 743 8.63 5.29 8.14
N GLN A 744 8.65 6.17 7.15
CA GLN A 744 9.80 7.02 6.85
C GLN A 744 10.07 8.03 7.97
N ILE A 745 9.03 8.70 8.47
CA ILE A 745 9.17 9.76 9.48
C ILE A 745 9.52 9.19 10.85
N THR A 746 8.90 8.07 11.24
CA THR A 746 9.17 7.43 12.54
C THR A 746 10.42 6.54 12.52
N GLY A 747 10.87 6.10 11.36
CA GLY A 747 11.91 5.07 11.21
C GLY A 747 11.44 3.66 11.56
N ILE A 748 10.15 3.45 11.78
CA ILE A 748 9.55 2.17 12.16
C ILE A 748 9.00 1.45 10.91
N PRO A 749 9.31 0.17 10.70
CA PRO A 749 8.77 -0.58 9.56
C PRO A 749 7.24 -0.63 9.56
N LYS A 750 6.62 -0.60 8.37
CA LYS A 750 5.15 -0.64 8.20
C LYS A 750 4.50 -1.80 8.94
N GLN A 751 5.08 -2.99 8.85
CA GLN A 751 4.58 -4.18 9.54
C GLN A 751 4.58 -4.03 11.05
N GLU A 752 5.56 -3.34 11.61
CA GLU A 752 5.65 -3.10 13.05
C GLU A 752 4.62 -2.06 13.49
N LEU A 753 4.44 -0.98 12.74
CA LEU A 753 3.40 0.02 13.01
C LEU A 753 2.01 -0.62 13.04
N LEU A 754 1.67 -1.41 12.02
CA LEU A 754 0.36 -2.05 11.90
C LEU A 754 0.15 -3.16 12.94
N ALA A 755 1.16 -3.97 13.20
CA ALA A 755 1.04 -5.02 14.22
C ALA A 755 0.93 -4.43 15.63
N THR A 756 1.70 -3.38 15.93
CA THR A 756 1.58 -2.64 17.20
C THR A 756 0.18 -2.05 17.33
N PHE A 757 -0.35 -1.48 16.27
CA PHE A 757 -1.73 -0.95 16.26
C PHE A 757 -2.77 -2.05 16.48
N ALA A 758 -2.67 -3.17 15.78
CA ALA A 758 -3.57 -4.30 15.96
C ALA A 758 -3.55 -4.81 17.42
N MET A 759 -2.36 -4.96 18.01
CA MET A 759 -2.21 -5.35 19.42
C MET A 759 -2.78 -4.28 20.36
N THR A 760 -2.62 -3.00 20.06
CA THR A 760 -3.18 -1.89 20.83
C THR A 760 -4.70 -1.91 20.84
N LEU A 761 -5.34 -2.11 19.69
CA LEU A 761 -6.80 -2.16 19.59
C LEU A 761 -7.44 -3.19 20.52
N TRP A 762 -6.74 -4.28 20.82
CA TRP A 762 -7.23 -5.30 21.75
C TRP A 762 -6.65 -5.17 23.17
N GLY A 763 -5.35 -4.87 23.27
CA GLY A 763 -4.57 -5.00 24.50
C GLY A 763 -4.50 -3.74 25.35
N ASP A 764 -4.82 -2.57 24.79
CA ASP A 764 -4.72 -1.31 25.52
C ASP A 764 -5.62 -1.25 26.77
N GLY A 765 -5.05 -0.78 27.87
CA GLY A 765 -5.70 -0.79 29.19
C GLY A 765 -5.90 -2.19 29.79
N GLN A 766 -5.36 -3.24 29.16
CA GLN A 766 -5.45 -4.63 29.65
C GLN A 766 -4.08 -5.30 29.83
N ILE A 767 -3.21 -5.16 28.84
CA ILE A 767 -1.88 -5.85 28.78
C ILE A 767 -0.77 -4.86 28.52
N SER A 768 -1.05 -3.81 27.81
CA SER A 768 -0.14 -2.72 27.46
C SER A 768 -0.88 -1.39 27.54
N ASN A 769 -0.16 -0.31 27.69
CA ASN A 769 -0.64 1.05 27.57
C ASN A 769 0.04 1.68 26.35
N ASN A 770 -0.11 1.06 25.18
CA ASN A 770 0.46 1.58 23.95
C ASN A 770 -0.23 2.88 23.52
N LEU A 771 -1.51 3.02 23.81
CA LEU A 771 -2.24 4.27 23.68
C LEU A 771 -2.18 5.00 25.03
N THR A 772 -1.17 5.84 25.22
CA THR A 772 -0.93 6.50 26.52
C THR A 772 -1.86 7.68 26.78
N SER A 773 -2.54 8.20 25.76
CA SER A 773 -3.54 9.27 25.90
C SER A 773 -4.91 8.78 26.37
N TRP A 774 -5.27 7.54 26.02
CA TRP A 774 -6.57 6.95 26.32
C TRP A 774 -6.45 5.54 26.87
N ASN A 775 -7.21 5.22 27.90
CA ASN A 775 -7.55 3.84 28.23
C ASN A 775 -8.66 3.36 27.30
N LEU A 776 -8.26 2.78 26.18
CA LEU A 776 -9.20 2.39 25.12
C LEU A 776 -10.22 1.35 25.60
N ARG A 777 -9.80 0.45 26.49
CA ARG A 777 -10.70 -0.54 27.09
C ARG A 777 -11.79 0.09 27.92
N ASP A 778 -11.47 1.07 28.76
CA ASP A 778 -12.42 1.77 29.63
C ASP A 778 -13.42 2.57 28.77
N VAL A 779 -12.92 3.36 27.82
CA VAL A 779 -13.77 4.15 26.92
C VAL A 779 -14.68 3.26 26.10
N MET A 780 -14.14 2.21 25.48
CA MET A 780 -14.93 1.31 24.63
C MET A 780 -15.88 0.39 25.42
N GLY A 781 -15.68 0.19 26.70
CA GLY A 781 -16.61 -0.51 27.59
C GLY A 781 -18.00 0.10 27.63
N ARG A 782 -18.14 1.39 27.24
CA ARG A 782 -19.47 2.04 27.07
C ARG A 782 -20.35 1.36 26.00
N TRP A 783 -19.75 0.82 24.95
CA TRP A 783 -20.46 0.23 23.81
C TRP A 783 -20.37 -1.29 23.76
N THR A 784 -19.39 -1.86 24.44
CA THR A 784 -19.12 -3.30 24.41
C THR A 784 -18.96 -3.77 25.86
N SER A 785 -19.78 -4.66 26.31
CA SER A 785 -19.65 -5.23 27.67
C SER A 785 -18.29 -5.95 27.84
N ASP A 786 -17.21 -5.22 28.08
CA ASP A 786 -15.86 -5.68 28.42
C ASP A 786 -14.91 -6.08 27.29
N ARG A 787 -15.32 -6.24 26.04
CA ARG A 787 -14.41 -6.62 24.96
C ARG A 787 -14.71 -5.83 23.68
N ARG A 788 -13.68 -5.18 23.16
CA ARG A 788 -13.76 -4.41 21.92
C ARG A 788 -13.77 -5.30 20.70
N LEU A 789 -13.04 -6.42 20.76
CA LEU A 789 -12.94 -7.45 19.75
C LEU A 789 -13.35 -8.78 20.34
N GLN A 790 -13.95 -9.63 19.54
CA GLN A 790 -14.24 -11.00 19.89
C GLN A 790 -13.32 -11.91 19.09
N PRO A 791 -12.11 -12.22 19.61
CA PRO A 791 -11.20 -13.12 18.94
C PRO A 791 -11.79 -14.53 18.90
N TYR A 792 -11.40 -15.31 17.90
CA TYR A 792 -11.61 -16.73 17.94
C TYR A 792 -10.89 -17.32 19.15
N ILE A 793 -11.56 -18.19 19.89
CA ILE A 793 -10.97 -18.87 21.06
C ILE A 793 -10.70 -20.32 20.68
N SER A 794 -9.48 -20.77 20.90
CA SER A 794 -9.09 -22.14 20.63
C SER A 794 -8.15 -22.69 21.71
N ASP A 795 -8.51 -23.88 22.21
CA ASP A 795 -7.70 -24.72 23.11
C ASP A 795 -7.08 -25.91 22.36
N ILE A 796 -6.61 -25.75 21.16
CA ILE A 796 -6.49 -26.82 20.19
C ILE A 796 -5.06 -27.30 19.95
N ASP A 797 -4.92 -28.61 19.78
CA ASP A 797 -3.68 -29.30 19.43
C ASP A 797 -3.28 -29.17 17.94
N ASP A 798 -4.23 -28.99 17.02
CA ASP A 798 -3.98 -28.70 15.59
C ASP A 798 -5.13 -27.86 15.04
N LEU A 799 -4.88 -26.57 14.85
CA LEU A 799 -5.86 -25.62 14.32
C LEU A 799 -5.57 -25.27 12.87
N THR A 800 -6.61 -25.33 12.05
CA THR A 800 -6.60 -24.76 10.70
C THR A 800 -7.81 -23.86 10.54
N LEU A 801 -7.58 -22.55 10.40
CA LEU A 801 -8.61 -21.51 10.34
C LEU A 801 -8.51 -20.74 9.02
N PRO A 802 -9.51 -20.85 8.11
CA PRO A 802 -9.59 -19.97 6.94
C PRO A 802 -9.98 -18.56 7.37
N LEU A 803 -9.33 -17.56 6.80
CA LEU A 803 -9.53 -16.14 7.09
C LEU A 803 -9.47 -15.33 5.81
N ASN A 804 -10.25 -14.26 5.77
CA ASN A 804 -10.22 -13.24 4.72
C ASN A 804 -9.67 -11.95 5.33
N ILE A 805 -8.52 -11.49 4.87
CA ILE A 805 -7.86 -10.29 5.44
C ILE A 805 -7.82 -9.19 4.39
N ARG A 806 -8.48 -8.07 4.66
CA ARG A 806 -8.40 -6.88 3.80
C ARG A 806 -7.19 -6.00 4.13
N GLY A 807 -6.86 -5.13 3.19
CA GLY A 807 -5.78 -4.17 3.35
C GLY A 807 -5.91 -3.35 4.65
N GLY A 808 -4.83 -3.23 5.40
CA GLY A 808 -4.76 -2.53 6.69
C GLY A 808 -5.38 -3.26 7.88
N SER A 809 -6.04 -4.39 7.66
CA SER A 809 -6.82 -5.07 8.71
C SER A 809 -6.10 -6.26 9.31
N SER A 810 -6.53 -6.69 10.47
CA SER A 810 -5.97 -7.83 11.21
C SER A 810 -7.05 -8.76 11.74
N SER A 811 -6.80 -10.06 11.68
CA SER A 811 -7.55 -11.06 12.45
C SER A 811 -7.04 -11.16 13.88
N TYR A 812 -7.85 -11.80 14.74
CA TYR A 812 -7.53 -12.01 16.14
C TYR A 812 -7.95 -13.42 16.55
N LEU A 813 -6.99 -14.18 17.10
CA LEU A 813 -7.21 -15.50 17.66
C LEU A 813 -6.61 -15.55 19.07
N GLU A 814 -7.40 -15.90 20.07
CA GLU A 814 -6.90 -16.27 21.39
C GLU A 814 -6.60 -17.77 21.41
N TRP A 815 -5.33 -18.11 21.58
CA TRP A 815 -4.85 -19.48 21.65
C TRP A 815 -4.26 -19.79 23.02
N SER A 816 -4.67 -20.94 23.59
CA SER A 816 -4.14 -21.47 24.85
C SER A 816 -3.16 -22.60 24.56
N SER A 817 -2.00 -22.60 25.24
CA SER A 817 -1.02 -23.67 25.14
C SER A 817 -1.49 -24.97 25.86
N ALA A 818 -2.60 -24.92 26.58
CA ALA A 818 -3.14 -26.04 27.37
C ALA A 818 -2.11 -26.72 28.30
N GLY A 819 -1.07 -25.99 28.74
CA GLY A 819 0.03 -26.50 29.56
C GLY A 819 1.04 -27.39 28.81
N LEU A 820 0.95 -27.47 27.48
CA LEU A 820 1.90 -28.18 26.65
C LEU A 820 3.22 -27.38 26.55
N ASN A 821 4.27 -27.93 27.15
CA ASN A 821 5.63 -27.35 27.06
C ASN A 821 6.38 -27.86 25.82
N LEU A 822 5.69 -27.80 24.67
CA LEU A 822 6.23 -28.20 23.37
C LEU A 822 6.25 -27.04 22.42
N PRO A 823 7.34 -26.80 21.68
CA PRO A 823 7.35 -25.76 20.68
C PRO A 823 6.29 -26.00 19.62
N SER A 824 5.54 -24.97 19.28
CA SER A 824 4.48 -25.01 18.28
C SER A 824 4.86 -24.13 17.08
N SER A 825 4.50 -24.52 15.90
CA SER A 825 4.62 -23.69 14.70
C SER A 825 3.29 -23.05 14.34
N ILE A 826 3.32 -21.73 14.17
CA ILE A 826 2.18 -20.90 13.82
C ILE A 826 2.47 -20.32 12.46
N GLN A 827 1.59 -20.57 11.49
CA GLN A 827 1.80 -20.23 10.10
C GLN A 827 0.54 -19.64 9.49
N ILE A 828 0.73 -18.66 8.60
CA ILE A 828 -0.27 -18.25 7.64
C ILE A 828 0.14 -18.74 6.24
N ARG A 829 -0.82 -19.24 5.48
CA ARG A 829 -0.64 -19.67 4.08
C ARG A 829 -1.72 -19.05 3.22
N ASN A 830 -1.39 -18.80 1.97
CA ASN A 830 -2.39 -18.43 0.99
C ASN A 830 -3.30 -19.63 0.70
N SER A 831 -4.62 -19.44 0.77
CA SER A 831 -5.63 -20.43 0.36
C SER A 831 -6.16 -20.17 -1.05
N GLY A 832 -5.88 -18.99 -1.63
CA GLY A 832 -6.25 -18.58 -2.99
C GLY A 832 -5.05 -18.44 -3.93
N SER A 833 -5.25 -17.70 -5.01
CA SER A 833 -4.22 -17.41 -6.02
C SER A 833 -3.37 -16.16 -5.73
N GLY A 834 -3.59 -15.49 -4.60
CA GLY A 834 -2.89 -14.24 -4.21
C GLY A 834 -1.45 -14.47 -3.73
N THR A 835 -0.70 -13.38 -3.56
CA THR A 835 0.67 -13.41 -3.02
C THR A 835 0.66 -13.16 -1.53
N MET A 836 1.58 -13.78 -0.77
CA MET A 836 1.76 -13.54 0.66
C MET A 836 2.63 -12.31 0.97
N ALA A 837 3.05 -11.56 -0.06
CA ALA A 837 4.04 -10.47 0.07
C ALA A 837 3.61 -9.34 1.03
N ASN A 838 2.30 -9.14 1.21
CA ASN A 838 1.75 -8.09 2.08
C ASN A 838 1.24 -8.63 3.43
N MET A 839 1.40 -9.92 3.70
CA MET A 839 0.88 -10.52 4.93
C MET A 839 1.93 -10.55 6.03
N VAL A 840 1.50 -10.29 7.26
CA VAL A 840 2.31 -10.32 8.48
C VAL A 840 1.60 -11.15 9.52
N LEU A 841 2.35 -12.03 10.18
CA LEU A 841 1.91 -12.79 11.35
C LEU A 841 2.43 -12.10 12.60
N TRP A 842 1.58 -11.88 13.60
CA TRP A 842 1.98 -11.36 14.89
C TRP A 842 1.42 -12.18 16.04
N ILE A 843 2.15 -12.23 17.15
CA ILE A 843 1.76 -12.96 18.35
C ILE A 843 2.11 -12.12 19.57
N GLN A 844 1.21 -12.04 20.53
CA GLN A 844 1.44 -11.43 21.85
C GLN A 844 1.05 -12.40 22.95
N ARG A 845 1.88 -12.56 23.99
CA ARG A 845 1.49 -13.30 25.17
C ARG A 845 0.61 -12.44 26.07
N ILE A 846 -0.59 -12.95 26.38
CA ILE A 846 -1.62 -12.21 27.11
C ILE A 846 -1.91 -12.78 28.51
N GLU A 847 -1.45 -14.00 28.82
CA GLU A 847 -1.56 -14.65 30.15
C GLU A 847 -0.39 -15.60 30.42
#